data_18623dcff959167ecc60f6f75f153a9e
#
_entry.id   18623dcff959167ecc60f6f75f153a9e
#
_cell.length_a   1.000
_cell.length_b   1.000
_cell.length_c   1.000
_cell.angle_alpha   90.00
_cell.angle_beta   90.00
_cell.angle_gamma   90.00
#
_symmetry.space_group_name_H-M   'P 1'
#
loop_
_entity.id
_entity.type
_entity.pdbx_description
1 polymer ?
#
loop_
_entity_poly.entity_id
_entity_poly.type
_entity_poly.pdbx_seq_one_letter_code
_entity_poly.pdbx_strand_id
1 'polypeptide(L)'
;MDKINELRLGLETAYIDGSVASDSFYCPQFVSNNYKSGKKVLSSIEDELLRCDKFQISVAFITMSGITPLLQTFKDLEKKNIPGEILTTNYLNFSEPKALEKLNGLSNITLKMYDVQEADEGFHTKGYIFKTDEVYRIIIGSSNITSAALTSNHEWNTKLVSTQQGKIAKEIVEEFNRLWNSSYALDFNEFYGNYKEQYEIIKHQRDIARIDNIVSLEKYKLKPNSMQIGFITNLKKILEEGEDRALLISATGTGKTYASAFAMRELGFKKVLFLVHRGQLARQTKKSYEKVFAKSVSMGLVGAGYHEYEADYVFATVQTLNRDEHLLQYDKNAFDCIIFDEAHHVTADTYQKIMKHFTPKLWLGMTATPDKRDDNIAGRNVYELFNYKIAYEIRLQQAMEENLLCPFHYFGITDLSVVGDVKENHDFSMLTSDERVRHIIQQANYYGYSGEKVKGLIFCSSIKETQELSHKFNNIVNPDTGKYFRTIALNGDATEQERQNAFERLAMDENEKNINKKPLDYIFSVEILNEGVDIVEVNQVIMLRPTQSPIIFIQQLGRGLRKADGKEYVVILDFIGNYNNNFMIPIALSGDRTYNKDNIRRYIMEGGKVIPGASTVHFDEISKKRIFASVDNANFSDIKLIKENYTNLKNKLGRIPHLRDFDDYGEMDVARIFDNNSLGSYYKFLVKYEKDYKLRLSQEEEKIVEFISKKLANGKRIQELQLLKRMLMYAKGLSKCGLFSSLSQDMLTYGKSISKEQKENIINVMTNEFPAGSGKKTYAQCVFIEKEGNDYKPTKTFLEMLLNKDFYNVIKELVDFGISRYERAYKQSYDVTDFVLYQKYTYEDVCRLLNWEQNEVPLNIGGYKYDKKTKTFPVFINYDKSDDISDTTKYEDHFESGFRDRLIAISKSGRSLQSEDVQNFLKAKERGIRVELFVRKNKDDKISKEFYYLGHMTASGNTKEFTMPNTQKTAVEIEWILDVPVREDIYEYIVNS
;
A
#
# COMPACT_ATOMS: atom_id res chain seq x y z
N MET A 1 22.52 0.32 27.00
CA MET A 1 22.08 -0.67 28.03
C MET A 1 22.65 -2.04 27.68
N ASP A 2 22.96 -2.87 28.65
CA ASP A 2 23.39 -4.24 28.41
C ASP A 2 22.22 -5.03 27.76
N LYS A 3 22.47 -5.84 26.75
CA LYS A 3 21.49 -6.72 26.06
C LYS A 3 20.63 -7.53 27.04
N ILE A 4 21.20 -7.88 28.20
CA ILE A 4 20.50 -8.56 29.29
C ILE A 4 19.40 -7.67 29.92
N ASN A 5 19.64 -6.37 30.04
CA ASN A 5 18.63 -5.45 30.60
C ASN A 5 17.49 -5.23 29.59
N GLU A 6 17.77 -5.14 28.28
CA GLU A 6 16.74 -5.10 27.24
C GLU A 6 15.89 -6.37 27.26
N LEU A 7 16.50 -7.54 27.41
CA LEU A 7 15.77 -8.78 27.55
C LEU A 7 14.90 -8.81 28.82
N ARG A 8 15.39 -8.28 29.94
CA ARG A 8 14.57 -8.18 31.18
C ARG A 8 13.37 -7.26 30.99
N LEU A 9 13.56 -6.09 30.38
CA LEU A 9 12.46 -5.18 30.04
C LEU A 9 11.45 -5.85 29.10
N GLY A 10 11.92 -6.57 28.08
CA GLY A 10 11.06 -7.33 27.17
C GLY A 10 10.24 -8.40 27.89
N LEU A 11 10.85 -9.13 28.83
CA LEU A 11 10.14 -10.12 29.65
C LEU A 11 9.11 -9.46 30.58
N GLU A 12 9.46 -8.31 31.18
CA GLU A 12 8.54 -7.54 32.01
C GLU A 12 7.34 -7.05 31.22
N THR A 13 7.57 -6.45 30.03
CA THR A 13 6.51 -6.03 29.11
C THR A 13 5.59 -7.19 28.69
N ALA A 14 6.18 -8.36 28.38
CA ALA A 14 5.42 -9.50 27.87
C ALA A 14 4.62 -10.25 28.93
N TYR A 15 5.14 -10.38 30.16
CA TYR A 15 4.59 -11.29 31.16
C TYR A 15 4.13 -10.63 32.45
N ILE A 16 4.47 -9.37 32.70
CA ILE A 16 4.19 -8.70 33.98
C ILE A 16 3.36 -7.44 33.76
N ASP A 17 3.86 -6.45 33.00
CA ASP A 17 3.20 -5.16 32.79
C ASP A 17 3.42 -4.64 31.36
N GLY A 18 2.37 -4.74 30.54
CA GLY A 18 2.38 -4.30 29.15
C GLY A 18 2.55 -2.78 28.93
N SER A 19 2.52 -1.98 30.01
CA SER A 19 2.79 -0.53 29.93
C SER A 19 4.28 -0.21 29.98
N VAL A 20 5.14 -1.16 30.33
CA VAL A 20 6.59 -1.01 30.31
C VAL A 20 7.07 -0.96 28.86
N ALA A 21 7.76 0.12 28.51
CA ALA A 21 8.34 0.25 27.15
C ALA A 21 9.57 -0.67 27.02
N SER A 22 9.59 -1.50 25.97
CA SER A 22 10.71 -2.37 25.64
C SER A 22 10.90 -2.48 24.13
N ASP A 23 12.11 -2.82 23.68
CA ASP A 23 12.33 -3.12 22.29
C ASP A 23 11.62 -4.44 21.89
N SER A 24 10.81 -4.38 20.83
CA SER A 24 10.10 -5.54 20.28
C SER A 24 11.04 -6.69 19.88
N PHE A 25 12.30 -6.41 19.62
CA PHE A 25 13.34 -7.37 19.33
C PHE A 25 13.63 -8.33 20.48
N TYR A 26 13.60 -7.82 21.73
CA TYR A 26 13.85 -8.59 22.95
C TYR A 26 12.57 -9.00 23.67
N CYS A 27 11.40 -8.64 23.12
CA CYS A 27 10.13 -8.91 23.78
C CYS A 27 9.50 -10.21 23.25
N PRO A 28 9.18 -11.18 24.10
CA PRO A 28 8.32 -12.31 23.73
C PRO A 28 6.97 -11.86 23.19
N GLN A 29 6.43 -12.57 22.21
CA GLN A 29 5.21 -12.15 21.53
C GLN A 29 4.28 -13.32 21.22
N PHE A 30 2.98 -13.06 21.22
CA PHE A 30 2.00 -13.95 20.65
C PHE A 30 1.92 -13.70 19.14
N VAL A 31 2.11 -14.76 18.33
CA VAL A 31 2.17 -14.71 16.87
C VAL A 31 0.96 -15.45 16.29
N SER A 32 0.11 -14.73 15.57
CA SER A 32 -1.12 -15.24 14.95
C SER A 32 -1.42 -14.50 13.65
N ASN A 33 -2.33 -15.08 12.85
CA ASN A 33 -2.78 -14.41 11.63
C ASN A 33 -3.95 -13.46 11.93
N ASN A 34 -3.69 -12.17 11.84
CA ASN A 34 -4.67 -11.09 11.89
C ASN A 34 -4.16 -9.91 11.05
N TYR A 35 -4.33 -9.98 9.74
CA TYR A 35 -3.82 -8.95 8.83
C TYR A 35 -4.40 -7.55 9.09
N LYS A 36 -5.63 -7.43 9.62
CA LYS A 36 -6.24 -6.13 9.97
C LYS A 36 -5.45 -5.38 11.04
N SER A 37 -4.77 -6.12 11.91
CA SER A 37 -3.83 -5.56 12.89
C SER A 37 -2.37 -5.62 12.43
N GLY A 38 -2.11 -5.88 11.15
CA GLY A 38 -0.76 -6.02 10.58
C GLY A 38 0.02 -7.23 11.08
N LYS A 39 -0.68 -8.31 11.49
CA LYS A 39 -0.05 -9.52 12.04
C LYS A 39 -0.26 -10.72 11.12
N LYS A 40 0.83 -11.34 10.70
CA LYS A 40 0.86 -12.63 10.01
C LYS A 40 1.98 -13.48 10.58
N VAL A 41 1.79 -14.78 10.67
CA VAL A 41 2.86 -15.74 11.03
C VAL A 41 4.00 -15.61 10.02
N LEU A 42 3.67 -15.53 8.73
CA LEU A 42 4.64 -15.30 7.65
C LEU A 42 5.58 -14.13 7.95
N SER A 43 5.01 -12.95 8.23
CA SER A 43 5.80 -11.74 8.47
C SER A 43 6.68 -11.86 9.71
N SER A 44 6.20 -12.55 10.75
CA SER A 44 7.00 -12.78 11.96
C SER A 44 8.19 -13.68 11.68
N ILE A 45 8.04 -14.72 10.86
CA ILE A 45 9.13 -15.61 10.44
C ILE A 45 10.11 -14.84 9.53
N GLU A 46 9.60 -14.06 8.59
CA GLU A 46 10.42 -13.27 7.66
C GLU A 46 11.26 -12.22 8.40
N ASP A 47 10.67 -11.49 9.36
CA ASP A 47 11.39 -10.51 10.18
C ASP A 47 12.57 -11.14 10.95
N GLU A 48 12.40 -12.38 11.44
CA GLU A 48 13.46 -13.10 12.14
C GLU A 48 14.52 -13.64 11.17
N LEU A 49 14.13 -14.17 10.02
CA LEU A 49 15.06 -14.61 8.97
C LEU A 49 15.97 -13.49 8.50
N LEU A 50 15.43 -12.30 8.27
CA LEU A 50 16.21 -11.13 7.79
C LEU A 50 17.29 -10.66 8.78
N ARG A 51 17.17 -11.02 10.07
CA ARG A 51 18.03 -10.55 11.16
C ARG A 51 18.94 -11.61 11.77
N CYS A 52 18.77 -12.88 11.39
CA CYS A 52 19.53 -13.96 12.02
C CYS A 52 20.90 -14.15 11.36
N ASP A 53 21.83 -14.71 12.16
CA ASP A 53 23.14 -15.19 11.71
C ASP A 53 23.09 -16.70 11.36
N LYS A 54 22.10 -17.41 11.87
CA LYS A 54 21.78 -18.82 11.59
C LYS A 54 20.31 -19.08 11.86
N PHE A 55 19.68 -19.95 11.06
CA PHE A 55 18.34 -20.44 11.34
C PHE A 55 18.21 -21.96 11.28
N GLN A 56 17.28 -22.49 12.08
CA GLN A 56 16.95 -23.93 12.11
C GLN A 56 15.40 -24.04 12.11
N ILE A 57 14.86 -24.83 11.21
CA ILE A 57 13.41 -24.99 11.07
C ILE A 57 13.06 -26.48 11.17
N SER A 58 12.09 -26.81 12.02
CA SER A 58 11.54 -28.16 12.16
C SER A 58 10.04 -28.10 11.94
N VAL A 59 9.53 -28.64 10.81
CA VAL A 59 8.11 -28.59 10.45
C VAL A 59 7.68 -29.88 9.79
N ALA A 60 6.42 -30.27 10.03
CA ALA A 60 5.91 -31.52 9.45
C ALA A 60 5.63 -31.38 7.94
N PHE A 61 5.17 -30.22 7.48
CA PHE A 61 4.74 -30.04 6.08
C PHE A 61 5.34 -28.79 5.45
N ILE A 62 5.80 -28.94 4.20
CA ILE A 62 6.35 -27.86 3.36
C ILE A 62 5.68 -27.91 1.99
N THR A 63 5.02 -26.83 1.56
CA THR A 63 4.39 -26.72 0.24
C THR A 63 5.00 -25.58 -0.58
N MET A 64 4.85 -25.65 -1.90
CA MET A 64 5.28 -24.55 -2.79
C MET A 64 4.58 -23.24 -2.44
N SER A 65 3.27 -23.28 -2.18
CA SER A 65 2.51 -22.11 -1.75
C SER A 65 2.99 -21.54 -0.40
N GLY A 66 3.60 -22.36 0.46
CA GLY A 66 4.21 -21.93 1.72
C GLY A 66 5.58 -21.29 1.57
N ILE A 67 6.44 -21.81 0.69
CA ILE A 67 7.80 -21.28 0.49
C ILE A 67 7.85 -20.11 -0.49
N THR A 68 6.93 -20.04 -1.47
CA THR A 68 6.94 -18.99 -2.51
C THR A 68 7.03 -17.58 -1.93
N PRO A 69 6.25 -17.18 -0.91
CA PRO A 69 6.37 -15.86 -0.31
C PRO A 69 7.71 -15.61 0.39
N LEU A 70 8.45 -16.64 0.79
CA LEU A 70 9.76 -16.56 1.45
C LEU A 70 10.95 -16.61 0.48
N LEU A 71 10.72 -16.87 -0.82
CA LEU A 71 11.81 -17.07 -1.78
C LEU A 71 12.73 -15.87 -1.91
N GLN A 72 12.20 -14.64 -1.84
CA GLN A 72 13.07 -13.46 -1.88
C GLN A 72 13.97 -13.39 -0.64
N THR A 73 13.41 -13.65 0.53
CA THR A 73 14.15 -13.67 1.80
C THR A 73 15.24 -14.76 1.79
N PHE A 74 14.91 -15.97 1.37
CA PHE A 74 15.92 -17.05 1.25
C PHE A 74 17.05 -16.70 0.27
N LYS A 75 16.73 -16.05 -0.84
CA LYS A 75 17.71 -15.57 -1.82
C LYS A 75 18.66 -14.52 -1.24
N ASP A 76 18.13 -13.63 -0.41
CA ASP A 76 18.94 -12.61 0.25
C ASP A 76 19.82 -13.22 1.36
N LEU A 77 19.33 -14.25 2.07
CA LEU A 77 20.13 -15.03 3.02
C LEU A 77 21.24 -15.83 2.32
N GLU A 78 20.96 -16.40 1.15
CA GLU A 78 21.96 -17.07 0.33
C GLU A 78 23.09 -16.13 -0.08
N LYS A 79 22.78 -14.91 -0.56
CA LYS A 79 23.77 -13.89 -0.90
C LYS A 79 24.65 -13.50 0.30
N LYS A 80 24.08 -13.49 1.50
CA LYS A 80 24.77 -13.19 2.75
C LYS A 80 25.49 -14.41 3.35
N ASN A 81 25.36 -15.59 2.75
CA ASN A 81 25.87 -16.87 3.25
C ASN A 81 25.40 -17.22 4.67
N ILE A 82 24.14 -16.86 5.02
CA ILE A 82 23.53 -17.18 6.31
C ILE A 82 23.11 -18.65 6.31
N PRO A 83 23.69 -19.51 7.18
CA PRO A 83 23.43 -20.94 7.15
C PRO A 83 22.03 -21.27 7.69
N GLY A 84 21.33 -22.17 6.99
CA GLY A 84 20.02 -22.69 7.36
C GLY A 84 19.96 -24.20 7.42
N GLU A 85 19.33 -24.76 8.43
CA GLU A 85 19.04 -26.17 8.60
C GLU A 85 17.54 -26.40 8.64
N ILE A 86 16.99 -27.22 7.73
CA ILE A 86 15.57 -27.50 7.65
C ILE A 86 15.32 -29.00 7.80
N LEU A 87 14.49 -29.36 8.78
CA LEU A 87 14.07 -30.72 9.04
C LEU A 87 12.56 -30.84 8.79
N THR A 88 12.18 -31.75 7.90
CA THR A 88 10.79 -32.13 7.63
C THR A 88 10.58 -33.62 7.81
N THR A 89 9.41 -34.13 7.45
CA THR A 89 9.10 -35.58 7.62
C THR A 89 8.33 -36.12 6.42
N ASN A 90 8.41 -37.45 6.24
CA ASN A 90 7.59 -38.22 5.31
C ASN A 90 6.18 -38.52 5.86
N TYR A 91 5.83 -38.01 7.05
CA TYR A 91 4.50 -38.21 7.64
C TYR A 91 3.38 -37.75 6.71
N LEU A 92 2.49 -38.73 6.37
CA LEU A 92 1.37 -38.55 5.46
C LEU A 92 1.76 -38.06 4.03
N ASN A 93 3.02 -37.95 3.68
CA ASN A 93 3.48 -37.43 2.37
C ASN A 93 2.77 -36.14 1.95
N PHE A 94 2.77 -35.13 2.81
CA PHE A 94 2.19 -33.80 2.51
C PHE A 94 3.19 -32.74 2.04
N SER A 95 4.49 -32.97 2.29
CA SER A 95 5.53 -32.06 1.79
C SER A 95 5.69 -32.22 0.27
N GLU A 96 5.62 -31.11 -0.46
CA GLU A 96 5.69 -31.17 -1.93
C GLU A 96 7.12 -31.37 -2.42
N PRO A 97 7.41 -32.38 -3.26
CA PRO A 97 8.77 -32.63 -3.78
C PRO A 97 9.39 -31.39 -4.45
N LYS A 98 8.62 -30.63 -5.23
CA LYS A 98 9.10 -29.37 -5.85
C LYS A 98 9.55 -28.34 -4.82
N ALA A 99 8.88 -28.24 -3.67
CA ALA A 99 9.25 -27.33 -2.60
C ALA A 99 10.56 -27.75 -1.93
N LEU A 100 10.72 -29.05 -1.69
CA LEU A 100 11.94 -29.62 -1.11
C LEU A 100 13.13 -29.45 -2.06
N GLU A 101 12.94 -29.70 -3.35
CA GLU A 101 13.96 -29.50 -4.38
C GLU A 101 14.40 -28.02 -4.47
N LYS A 102 13.44 -27.10 -4.36
CA LYS A 102 13.69 -25.66 -4.37
C LYS A 102 14.55 -25.22 -3.19
N LEU A 103 14.22 -25.68 -1.98
CA LEU A 103 15.00 -25.38 -0.77
C LEU A 103 16.41 -25.98 -0.83
N ASN A 104 16.52 -27.22 -1.27
CA ASN A 104 17.82 -27.87 -1.43
C ASN A 104 18.71 -27.26 -2.51
N GLY A 105 18.12 -26.55 -3.48
CA GLY A 105 18.84 -25.79 -4.51
C GLY A 105 19.51 -24.50 -4.00
N LEU A 106 19.24 -24.08 -2.76
CA LEU A 106 19.87 -22.90 -2.13
C LEU A 106 21.17 -23.34 -1.43
N SER A 107 22.30 -22.73 -1.79
CA SER A 107 23.64 -23.17 -1.35
C SER A 107 23.89 -23.02 0.16
N ASN A 108 23.11 -22.18 0.83
CA ASN A 108 23.19 -21.91 2.27
C ASN A 108 22.25 -22.79 3.11
N ILE A 109 21.38 -23.60 2.50
CA ILE A 109 20.39 -24.43 3.19
C ILE A 109 20.77 -25.91 3.12
N THR A 110 20.77 -26.56 4.27
CA THR A 110 20.82 -28.02 4.37
C THR A 110 19.43 -28.57 4.71
N LEU A 111 18.91 -29.48 3.91
CA LEU A 111 17.58 -30.06 4.07
C LEU A 111 17.68 -31.56 4.41
N LYS A 112 17.01 -31.97 5.48
CA LYS A 112 16.86 -33.37 5.89
C LYS A 112 15.38 -33.74 6.04
N MET A 113 15.11 -35.06 5.90
CA MET A 113 13.78 -35.62 6.13
C MET A 113 13.86 -36.70 7.21
N TYR A 114 13.05 -36.55 8.26
CA TYR A 114 12.92 -37.56 9.32
C TYR A 114 11.95 -38.66 8.87
N ASP A 115 12.43 -39.88 8.79
CA ASP A 115 11.65 -41.06 8.40
C ASP A 115 10.86 -41.60 9.60
N VAL A 116 9.57 -41.24 9.69
CA VAL A 116 8.71 -41.71 10.80
C VAL A 116 8.33 -43.16 10.72
N GLN A 117 8.42 -43.80 9.53
CA GLN A 117 8.09 -45.21 9.35
C GLN A 117 9.21 -46.09 9.89
N GLU A 118 10.46 -45.78 9.59
CA GLU A 118 11.63 -46.51 10.09
C GLU A 118 11.91 -46.22 11.58
N ALA A 119 11.59 -45.00 12.04
CA ALA A 119 11.79 -44.59 13.43
C ALA A 119 10.74 -45.17 14.39
N ASP A 120 9.59 -45.60 13.90
CA ASP A 120 8.40 -45.96 14.68
C ASP A 120 8.01 -44.86 15.72
N GLU A 121 8.30 -43.59 15.38
CA GLU A 121 8.02 -42.40 16.20
C GLU A 121 7.25 -41.38 15.40
N GLY A 122 6.25 -40.70 16.04
CA GLY A 122 5.52 -39.59 15.42
C GLY A 122 6.35 -38.31 15.34
N PHE A 123 6.35 -37.63 14.18
CA PHE A 123 6.98 -36.32 14.00
C PHE A 123 5.95 -35.31 13.62
N HIS A 124 5.68 -34.34 14.49
CA HIS A 124 4.69 -33.28 14.25
C HIS A 124 5.12 -31.92 14.83
N THR A 125 6.45 -31.69 14.84
CA THR A 125 7.04 -30.44 15.35
C THR A 125 6.74 -29.26 14.43
N LYS A 126 6.63 -28.05 14.99
CA LYS A 126 6.55 -26.77 14.29
C LYS A 126 7.34 -25.75 15.10
N GLY A 127 8.62 -25.70 14.82
CA GLY A 127 9.60 -24.85 15.49
C GLY A 127 10.49 -24.12 14.50
N TYR A 128 10.65 -22.83 14.71
CA TYR A 128 11.52 -21.95 13.94
C TYR A 128 12.50 -21.31 14.91
N ILE A 129 13.77 -21.60 14.78
CA ILE A 129 14.84 -21.18 15.69
C ILE A 129 15.76 -20.23 14.93
N PHE A 130 15.89 -19.02 15.43
CA PHE A 130 16.75 -17.97 14.85
C PHE A 130 17.80 -17.57 15.88
N LYS A 131 19.05 -17.53 15.46
CA LYS A 131 20.15 -17.08 16.30
C LYS A 131 20.74 -15.78 15.76
N THR A 132 20.92 -14.80 16.62
CA THR A 132 21.66 -13.58 16.34
C THR A 132 22.60 -13.31 17.50
N ASP A 133 23.90 -13.28 17.27
CA ASP A 133 24.91 -13.21 18.33
C ASP A 133 24.70 -14.28 19.43
N GLU A 134 24.42 -13.83 20.66
CA GLU A 134 24.15 -14.71 21.81
C GLU A 134 22.66 -14.90 22.12
N VAL A 135 21.77 -14.32 21.30
CA VAL A 135 20.32 -14.34 21.53
C VAL A 135 19.66 -15.33 20.57
N TYR A 136 18.79 -16.16 21.14
CA TYR A 136 17.87 -17.02 20.39
C TYR A 136 16.48 -16.40 20.38
N ARG A 137 15.85 -16.35 19.21
CA ARG A 137 14.44 -16.04 19.04
C ARG A 137 13.77 -17.26 18.41
N ILE A 138 12.78 -17.80 19.10
CA ILE A 138 12.22 -19.10 18.77
C ILE A 138 10.71 -18.97 18.64
N ILE A 139 10.16 -19.31 17.47
CA ILE A 139 8.72 -19.35 17.24
C ILE A 139 8.28 -20.81 17.31
N ILE A 140 7.41 -21.15 18.26
CA ILE A 140 6.85 -22.49 18.45
C ILE A 140 5.32 -22.39 18.48
N GLY A 141 4.65 -23.33 17.81
CA GLY A 141 3.19 -23.38 17.83
C GLY A 141 2.59 -24.37 16.83
N SER A 142 1.55 -23.97 16.13
CA SER A 142 0.78 -24.81 15.23
C SER A 142 1.16 -24.71 13.76
N SER A 143 2.00 -23.74 13.35
CA SER A 143 2.18 -23.35 11.95
C SER A 143 3.21 -24.19 11.20
N ASN A 144 2.77 -24.90 10.15
CA ASN A 144 3.63 -25.48 9.12
C ASN A 144 4.02 -24.45 8.03
N ILE A 145 4.94 -24.80 7.12
CA ILE A 145 5.27 -23.97 5.94
C ILE A 145 4.25 -24.26 4.83
N THR A 146 3.03 -23.81 5.05
CA THR A 146 1.94 -23.84 4.06
C THR A 146 1.29 -22.47 3.97
N SER A 147 0.77 -22.07 2.80
CA SER A 147 0.19 -20.76 2.61
C SER A 147 -0.88 -20.45 3.66
N ALA A 148 -1.79 -21.38 3.91
CA ALA A 148 -2.88 -21.21 4.86
C ALA A 148 -2.39 -21.02 6.30
N ALA A 149 -1.42 -21.83 6.77
CA ALA A 149 -0.87 -21.70 8.12
C ALA A 149 -0.10 -20.40 8.31
N LEU A 150 0.63 -19.93 7.30
CA LEU A 150 1.44 -18.74 7.39
C LEU A 150 0.64 -17.43 7.27
N THR A 151 -0.57 -17.45 6.67
CA THR A 151 -1.26 -16.20 6.30
C THR A 151 -2.71 -16.06 6.73
N SER A 152 -3.51 -17.14 6.75
CA SER A 152 -4.97 -17.05 6.85
C SER A 152 -5.63 -17.92 7.92
N ASN A 153 -5.07 -19.09 8.22
CA ASN A 153 -5.63 -19.95 9.26
C ASN A 153 -5.48 -19.33 10.66
N HIS A 154 -6.39 -19.70 11.56
CA HIS A 154 -6.24 -19.39 12.97
C HIS A 154 -5.09 -20.23 13.56
N GLU A 155 -3.90 -19.66 13.56
CA GLU A 155 -2.69 -20.27 14.10
C GLU A 155 -2.29 -19.58 15.40
N TRP A 156 -1.87 -20.36 16.37
CA TRP A 156 -1.37 -19.86 17.66
C TRP A 156 0.09 -20.26 17.82
N ASN A 157 0.95 -19.26 17.86
CA ASN A 157 2.38 -19.47 18.08
C ASN A 157 2.86 -18.49 19.15
N THR A 158 3.91 -18.86 19.85
CA THR A 158 4.63 -18.03 20.78
C THR A 158 6.04 -17.79 20.26
N LYS A 159 6.43 -16.51 20.19
CA LYS A 159 7.84 -16.13 20.00
C LYS A 159 8.50 -16.00 21.37
N LEU A 160 9.46 -16.84 21.65
CA LEU A 160 10.32 -16.81 22.83
C LEU A 160 11.61 -16.06 22.49
N VAL A 161 12.10 -15.28 23.44
CA VAL A 161 13.41 -14.62 23.34
C VAL A 161 14.25 -15.06 24.52
N SER A 162 15.44 -15.56 24.27
CA SER A 162 16.31 -16.13 25.31
C SER A 162 17.78 -15.96 24.96
N THR A 163 18.63 -15.89 25.97
CA THR A 163 20.07 -16.00 25.75
C THR A 163 20.48 -17.46 25.48
N GLN A 164 21.70 -17.68 24.98
CA GLN A 164 22.28 -19.00 24.78
C GLN A 164 22.36 -19.81 26.10
N GLN A 165 22.38 -19.13 27.26
CA GLN A 165 22.40 -19.78 28.56
C GLN A 165 21.02 -20.05 29.14
N GLY A 166 19.97 -19.55 28.49
CA GLY A 166 18.58 -19.76 28.94
C GLY A 166 18.17 -21.22 28.80
N LYS A 167 17.59 -21.79 29.85
CA LYS A 167 17.24 -23.21 29.92
C LYS A 167 16.30 -23.62 28.78
N ILE A 168 15.26 -22.85 28.51
CA ILE A 168 14.27 -23.16 27.47
C ILE A 168 14.92 -23.20 26.06
N ALA A 169 15.71 -22.18 25.71
CA ALA A 169 16.40 -22.17 24.42
C ALA A 169 17.36 -23.34 24.27
N LYS A 170 18.09 -23.64 25.33
CA LYS A 170 19.01 -24.79 25.36
C LYS A 170 18.30 -26.10 25.12
N GLU A 171 17.22 -26.40 25.84
CA GLU A 171 16.42 -27.60 25.67
C GLU A 171 15.84 -27.72 24.26
N ILE A 172 15.32 -26.64 23.68
CA ILE A 172 14.76 -26.64 22.31
C ILE A 172 15.84 -26.90 21.25
N VAL A 173 17.00 -26.24 21.38
CA VAL A 173 18.14 -26.45 20.46
C VAL A 173 18.71 -27.84 20.59
N GLU A 174 18.85 -28.38 21.80
CA GLU A 174 19.30 -29.77 22.06
C GLU A 174 18.31 -30.76 21.43
N GLU A 175 17.00 -30.54 21.55
CA GLU A 175 16.00 -31.43 20.94
C GLU A 175 16.03 -31.37 19.41
N PHE A 176 16.16 -30.17 18.82
CA PHE A 176 16.37 -30.04 17.38
C PHE A 176 17.60 -30.81 16.94
N ASN A 177 18.74 -30.64 17.63
CA ASN A 177 19.99 -31.32 17.29
C ASN A 177 19.89 -32.84 17.48
N ARG A 178 19.13 -33.34 18.46
CA ARG A 178 18.86 -34.76 18.66
C ARG A 178 18.15 -35.36 17.44
N LEU A 179 17.09 -34.67 16.97
CA LEU A 179 16.35 -35.11 15.79
C LEU A 179 17.20 -35.00 14.52
N TRP A 180 17.93 -33.89 14.36
CA TRP A 180 18.78 -33.62 13.20
C TRP A 180 19.92 -34.60 13.00
N ASN A 181 20.52 -35.07 14.11
CA ASN A 181 21.64 -36.04 14.10
C ASN A 181 21.17 -37.48 14.27
N SER A 182 19.87 -37.72 14.29
CA SER A 182 19.32 -39.09 14.33
C SER A 182 19.67 -39.87 13.06
N SER A 183 19.85 -41.16 13.17
CA SER A 183 20.02 -42.08 12.02
C SER A 183 18.80 -42.12 11.10
N TYR A 184 17.65 -41.65 11.58
CA TYR A 184 16.40 -41.54 10.81
C TYR A 184 16.24 -40.19 10.08
N ALA A 185 17.14 -39.23 10.30
CA ALA A 185 17.17 -37.96 9.60
C ALA A 185 18.04 -38.05 8.34
N LEU A 186 17.43 -38.46 7.26
CA LEU A 186 18.08 -38.73 5.97
C LEU A 186 18.43 -37.42 5.24
N ASP A 187 19.61 -37.37 4.62
CA ASP A 187 20.03 -36.31 3.75
C ASP A 187 19.21 -36.30 2.43
N PHE A 188 19.11 -35.12 1.77
CA PHE A 188 18.28 -34.96 0.59
C PHE A 188 18.49 -36.02 -0.49
N ASN A 189 19.74 -36.34 -0.81
CA ASN A 189 20.06 -37.30 -1.85
C ASN A 189 19.66 -38.75 -1.47
N GLU A 190 19.54 -39.08 -0.18
CA GLU A 190 19.16 -40.38 0.31
C GLU A 190 17.66 -40.64 0.24
N PHE A 191 16.84 -39.62 0.59
CA PHE A 191 15.38 -39.78 0.66
C PHE A 191 14.62 -39.37 -0.61
N TYR A 192 15.13 -38.37 -1.36
CA TYR A 192 14.31 -37.65 -2.32
C TYR A 192 13.71 -38.52 -3.43
N GLY A 193 14.48 -39.43 -4.00
CA GLY A 193 14.03 -40.34 -5.08
C GLY A 193 12.80 -41.14 -4.67
N ASN A 194 12.93 -41.88 -3.58
CA ASN A 194 11.88 -42.76 -3.06
C ASN A 194 10.66 -41.93 -2.58
N TYR A 195 10.91 -40.82 -1.92
CA TYR A 195 9.83 -39.93 -1.43
C TYR A 195 9.01 -39.38 -2.58
N LYS A 196 9.64 -38.91 -3.65
CA LYS A 196 8.95 -38.37 -4.85
C LYS A 196 8.05 -39.41 -5.50
N GLU A 197 8.52 -40.66 -5.66
CA GLU A 197 7.70 -41.74 -6.22
C GLU A 197 6.47 -42.02 -5.32
N GLN A 198 6.65 -42.14 -4.02
CA GLN A 198 5.57 -42.36 -3.06
C GLN A 198 4.58 -41.20 -3.06
N TYR A 199 5.06 -39.97 -3.11
CA TYR A 199 4.23 -38.76 -3.16
C TYR A 199 3.30 -38.76 -4.39
N GLU A 200 3.83 -39.06 -5.58
CA GLU A 200 3.03 -39.11 -6.82
C GLU A 200 1.96 -40.19 -6.77
N ILE A 201 2.27 -41.38 -6.23
CA ILE A 201 1.30 -42.46 -6.04
C ILE A 201 0.16 -42.00 -5.11
N ILE A 202 0.50 -41.44 -3.96
CA ILE A 202 -0.49 -40.98 -2.97
C ILE A 202 -1.29 -39.80 -3.47
N LYS A 203 -0.64 -38.87 -4.20
CA LYS A 203 -1.33 -37.74 -4.87
C LYS A 203 -2.38 -38.28 -5.85
N HIS A 204 -2.01 -39.22 -6.69
CA HIS A 204 -2.93 -39.83 -7.65
C HIS A 204 -4.12 -40.52 -6.97
N GLN A 205 -3.88 -41.25 -5.87
CA GLN A 205 -4.94 -41.86 -5.07
C GLN A 205 -5.89 -40.82 -4.45
N ARG A 206 -5.35 -39.74 -3.92
CA ARG A 206 -6.17 -38.62 -3.39
C ARG A 206 -7.01 -37.95 -4.46
N ASP A 207 -6.47 -37.76 -5.66
CA ASP A 207 -7.20 -37.16 -6.79
C ASP A 207 -8.34 -38.08 -7.25
N ILE A 208 -8.13 -39.39 -7.33
CA ILE A 208 -9.20 -40.37 -7.58
C ILE A 208 -10.28 -40.31 -6.49
N ALA A 209 -9.89 -40.30 -5.20
CA ALA A 209 -10.84 -40.23 -4.10
C ALA A 209 -11.62 -38.90 -4.06
N ARG A 210 -11.05 -37.81 -4.55
CA ARG A 210 -11.77 -36.53 -4.74
C ARG A 210 -12.80 -36.62 -5.86
N ILE A 211 -12.50 -37.30 -6.96
CA ILE A 211 -13.41 -37.48 -8.11
C ILE A 211 -14.62 -38.32 -7.68
N ASP A 212 -14.42 -39.39 -6.90
CA ASP A 212 -15.52 -40.25 -6.41
C ASP A 212 -16.46 -39.54 -5.40
N ASN A 213 -16.00 -38.49 -4.74
CA ASN A 213 -16.84 -37.67 -3.84
C ASN A 213 -17.63 -36.56 -4.53
N ILE A 214 -17.55 -36.41 -5.86
CA ILE A 214 -18.25 -35.37 -6.63
C ILE A 214 -19.58 -35.90 -7.20
N VAL A 215 -20.40 -36.57 -6.45
CA VAL A 215 -21.73 -36.98 -6.90
C VAL A 215 -22.82 -36.47 -5.98
N SER A 216 -23.18 -35.20 -6.17
CA SER A 216 -24.58 -34.78 -6.03
C SER A 216 -24.83 -33.52 -6.91
N LEU A 217 -25.81 -33.61 -7.79
CA LEU A 217 -26.31 -32.53 -8.67
C LEU A 217 -26.71 -31.26 -7.91
N GLU A 218 -26.89 -31.29 -6.61
CA GLU A 218 -27.16 -30.12 -5.75
C GLU A 218 -25.90 -29.25 -5.47
N LYS A 219 -24.69 -29.76 -5.65
CA LYS A 219 -23.43 -28.99 -5.50
C LYS A 219 -23.14 -28.04 -6.67
N TYR A 220 -23.83 -28.18 -7.79
CA TYR A 220 -23.61 -27.40 -9.02
C TYR A 220 -24.52 -26.18 -9.19
N LYS A 221 -25.39 -25.83 -8.24
CA LYS A 221 -26.09 -24.54 -8.31
C LYS A 221 -25.10 -23.44 -7.98
N LEU A 222 -24.71 -22.67 -9.00
CA LEU A 222 -23.94 -21.44 -8.85
C LEU A 222 -24.63 -20.52 -7.82
N LYS A 223 -23.92 -20.24 -6.72
CA LYS A 223 -24.39 -19.33 -5.66
C LYS A 223 -23.68 -17.98 -5.80
N PRO A 224 -24.39 -16.87 -5.63
CA PRO A 224 -23.75 -15.56 -5.62
C PRO A 224 -22.80 -15.42 -4.43
N ASN A 225 -21.66 -14.73 -4.64
CA ASN A 225 -20.70 -14.39 -3.59
C ASN A 225 -21.14 -13.13 -2.81
N SER A 226 -20.38 -12.72 -1.77
CA SER A 226 -20.68 -11.57 -0.90
C SER A 226 -20.89 -10.28 -1.69
N MET A 227 -20.00 -9.96 -2.63
CA MET A 227 -20.09 -8.79 -3.50
C MET A 227 -21.37 -8.82 -4.35
N GLN A 228 -21.67 -9.95 -4.95
CA GLN A 228 -22.85 -10.12 -5.81
C GLN A 228 -24.14 -9.96 -5.02
N ILE A 229 -24.21 -10.49 -3.80
CA ILE A 229 -25.36 -10.31 -2.90
C ILE A 229 -25.53 -8.83 -2.53
N GLY A 230 -24.45 -8.16 -2.10
CA GLY A 230 -24.48 -6.74 -1.76
C GLY A 230 -24.88 -5.86 -2.94
N PHE A 231 -24.37 -6.14 -4.12
CA PHE A 231 -24.75 -5.47 -5.36
C PHE A 231 -26.23 -5.61 -5.68
N ILE A 232 -26.77 -6.84 -5.65
CA ILE A 232 -28.18 -7.11 -5.96
C ILE A 232 -29.09 -6.38 -4.97
N THR A 233 -28.75 -6.42 -3.68
CA THR A 233 -29.54 -5.78 -2.62
C THR A 233 -29.61 -4.27 -2.82
N ASN A 234 -28.47 -3.62 -3.10
CA ASN A 234 -28.42 -2.18 -3.33
C ASN A 234 -29.10 -1.79 -4.65
N LEU A 235 -28.91 -2.59 -5.71
CA LEU A 235 -29.55 -2.34 -7.01
C LEU A 235 -31.08 -2.38 -6.89
N LYS A 236 -31.63 -3.33 -6.11
CA LYS A 236 -33.05 -3.41 -5.82
C LYS A 236 -33.54 -2.15 -5.11
N LYS A 237 -32.82 -1.67 -4.11
CA LYS A 237 -33.13 -0.43 -3.40
C LYS A 237 -33.15 0.79 -4.32
N ILE A 238 -32.17 0.94 -5.21
CA ILE A 238 -32.10 2.03 -6.20
C ILE A 238 -33.34 2.03 -7.10
N LEU A 239 -33.78 0.86 -7.57
CA LEU A 239 -35.01 0.73 -8.37
C LEU A 239 -36.28 1.05 -7.57
N GLU A 240 -36.35 0.65 -6.30
CA GLU A 240 -37.46 0.99 -5.38
C GLU A 240 -37.54 2.50 -5.10
N GLU A 241 -36.40 3.23 -5.16
CA GLU A 241 -36.35 4.68 -5.08
C GLU A 241 -36.79 5.38 -6.38
N GLY A 242 -37.10 4.63 -7.42
CA GLY A 242 -37.57 5.16 -8.72
C GLY A 242 -36.45 5.60 -9.67
N GLU A 243 -35.21 5.21 -9.39
CA GLU A 243 -34.08 5.52 -10.25
C GLU A 243 -33.96 4.49 -11.39
N ASP A 244 -33.60 4.96 -12.57
CA ASP A 244 -33.48 4.15 -13.78
C ASP A 244 -32.01 3.84 -14.18
N ARG A 245 -31.04 4.24 -13.36
CA ARG A 245 -29.62 4.12 -13.67
C ARG A 245 -28.83 3.65 -12.46
N ALA A 246 -27.84 2.75 -12.70
CA ALA A 246 -26.94 2.28 -11.66
C ALA A 246 -25.57 1.91 -12.21
N LEU A 247 -24.54 2.06 -11.38
CA LEU A 247 -23.15 1.73 -11.70
C LEU A 247 -22.62 0.68 -10.72
N LEU A 248 -22.04 -0.40 -11.25
CA LEU A 248 -21.23 -1.37 -10.52
C LEU A 248 -19.76 -1.09 -10.76
N ILE A 249 -19.05 -0.67 -9.73
CA ILE A 249 -17.59 -0.50 -9.75
C ILE A 249 -16.98 -1.71 -9.06
N SER A 250 -16.26 -2.54 -9.82
CA SER A 250 -15.75 -3.78 -9.26
C SER A 250 -14.41 -4.18 -9.89
N ALA A 251 -13.44 -4.53 -9.06
CA ALA A 251 -12.12 -4.97 -9.48
C ALA A 251 -12.18 -6.08 -10.54
N THR A 252 -11.16 -6.15 -11.38
CA THR A 252 -11.06 -7.24 -12.37
C THR A 252 -10.95 -8.59 -11.64
N GLY A 253 -11.68 -9.59 -12.12
CA GLY A 253 -11.63 -10.94 -11.54
C GLY A 253 -12.68 -11.24 -10.46
N THR A 254 -13.43 -10.27 -9.95
CA THR A 254 -14.44 -10.44 -8.89
C THR A 254 -15.77 -11.08 -9.35
N GLY A 255 -15.96 -11.25 -10.66
CA GLY A 255 -17.16 -11.87 -11.22
C GLY A 255 -18.28 -10.89 -11.58
N LYS A 256 -17.96 -9.70 -12.12
CA LYS A 256 -18.95 -8.69 -12.61
C LYS A 256 -20.02 -9.28 -13.52
N THR A 257 -19.62 -10.10 -14.51
CA THR A 257 -20.55 -10.75 -15.45
C THR A 257 -21.57 -11.64 -14.75
N TYR A 258 -21.14 -12.43 -13.76
CA TYR A 258 -22.04 -13.23 -12.95
C TYR A 258 -22.91 -12.37 -12.04
N ALA A 259 -22.36 -11.26 -11.50
CA ALA A 259 -23.14 -10.32 -10.70
C ALA A 259 -24.32 -9.76 -11.47
N SER A 260 -24.11 -9.33 -12.73
CA SER A 260 -25.19 -8.86 -13.59
C SER A 260 -26.19 -9.98 -13.94
N ALA A 261 -25.72 -11.20 -14.24
CA ALA A 261 -26.60 -12.33 -14.53
C ALA A 261 -27.49 -12.69 -13.34
N PHE A 262 -26.94 -12.77 -12.12
CA PHE A 262 -27.73 -12.99 -10.92
C PHE A 262 -28.71 -11.85 -10.64
N ALA A 263 -28.30 -10.60 -10.84
CA ALA A 263 -29.17 -9.45 -10.66
C ALA A 263 -30.36 -9.51 -11.63
N MET A 264 -30.13 -9.80 -12.91
CA MET A 264 -31.22 -9.93 -13.89
C MET A 264 -32.21 -11.03 -13.51
N ARG A 265 -31.70 -12.15 -12.99
CA ARG A 265 -32.54 -13.26 -12.51
C ARG A 265 -33.38 -12.87 -11.30
N GLU A 266 -32.75 -12.28 -10.28
CA GLU A 266 -33.42 -11.93 -9.01
C GLU A 266 -34.40 -10.76 -9.17
N LEU A 267 -34.17 -9.84 -10.09
CA LEU A 267 -35.02 -8.69 -10.41
C LEU A 267 -36.13 -9.06 -11.42
N GLY A 268 -36.04 -10.24 -12.03
CA GLY A 268 -37.09 -10.76 -12.92
C GLY A 268 -37.21 -10.04 -14.28
N PHE A 269 -36.12 -9.40 -14.77
CA PHE A 269 -36.12 -8.78 -16.09
C PHE A 269 -36.25 -9.82 -17.18
N LYS A 270 -37.16 -9.57 -18.13
CA LYS A 270 -37.47 -10.51 -19.21
C LYS A 270 -36.72 -10.24 -20.50
N LYS A 271 -36.43 -8.97 -20.81
CA LYS A 271 -35.74 -8.56 -22.02
C LYS A 271 -34.49 -7.76 -21.63
N VAL A 272 -33.30 -8.28 -21.95
CA VAL A 272 -32.02 -7.67 -21.56
C VAL A 272 -31.10 -7.53 -22.77
N LEU A 273 -30.50 -6.36 -22.93
CA LEU A 273 -29.46 -6.10 -23.88
C LEU A 273 -28.11 -5.94 -23.15
N PHE A 274 -27.15 -6.81 -23.46
CA PHE A 274 -25.80 -6.73 -22.91
C PHE A 274 -24.80 -6.25 -23.98
N LEU A 275 -24.19 -5.12 -23.71
CA LEU A 275 -23.29 -4.45 -24.65
C LEU A 275 -21.83 -4.53 -24.21
N VAL A 276 -20.98 -5.00 -25.10
CA VAL A 276 -19.53 -5.10 -24.94
C VAL A 276 -18.81 -4.43 -26.11
N HIS A 277 -17.53 -4.15 -25.97
CA HIS A 277 -16.74 -3.54 -27.03
C HIS A 277 -16.10 -4.56 -28.00
N ARG A 278 -16.09 -5.87 -27.69
CA ARG A 278 -15.51 -6.93 -28.55
C ARG A 278 -16.44 -8.15 -28.67
N GLY A 279 -16.52 -8.71 -29.88
CA GLY A 279 -17.41 -9.85 -30.17
C GLY A 279 -17.11 -11.12 -29.36
N GLN A 280 -15.83 -11.36 -29.03
CA GLN A 280 -15.44 -12.47 -28.18
C GLN A 280 -16.05 -12.37 -26.78
N LEU A 281 -16.08 -11.15 -26.21
CA LEU A 281 -16.69 -10.92 -24.89
C LEU A 281 -18.19 -11.18 -24.92
N ALA A 282 -18.89 -10.84 -26.03
CA ALA A 282 -20.30 -11.14 -26.17
C ALA A 282 -20.58 -12.65 -26.06
N ARG A 283 -19.76 -13.46 -26.77
CA ARG A 283 -19.88 -14.94 -26.70
C ARG A 283 -19.56 -15.50 -25.31
N GLN A 284 -18.52 -15.00 -24.65
CA GLN A 284 -18.13 -15.44 -23.31
C GLN A 284 -19.20 -15.04 -22.28
N THR A 285 -19.73 -13.83 -22.37
CA THR A 285 -20.79 -13.33 -21.50
C THR A 285 -22.06 -14.16 -21.66
N LYS A 286 -22.45 -14.46 -22.90
CA LYS A 286 -23.58 -15.36 -23.19
C LYS A 286 -23.40 -16.71 -22.49
N LYS A 287 -22.22 -17.36 -22.64
CA LYS A 287 -21.93 -18.63 -21.94
C LYS A 287 -22.02 -18.52 -20.41
N SER A 288 -21.60 -17.40 -19.85
CA SER A 288 -21.70 -17.17 -18.39
C SER A 288 -23.15 -17.03 -17.92
N TYR A 289 -23.99 -16.35 -18.71
CA TYR A 289 -25.43 -16.23 -18.47
C TYR A 289 -26.14 -17.57 -18.62
N GLU A 290 -25.80 -18.37 -19.64
CA GLU A 290 -26.36 -19.72 -19.84
C GLU A 290 -26.11 -20.62 -18.62
N LYS A 291 -24.97 -20.49 -17.92
CA LYS A 291 -24.71 -21.21 -16.66
C LYS A 291 -25.62 -20.79 -15.50
N VAL A 292 -26.05 -19.51 -15.45
CA VAL A 292 -26.92 -18.98 -14.39
C VAL A 292 -28.39 -19.26 -14.65
N PHE A 293 -28.81 -19.17 -15.90
CA PHE A 293 -30.23 -19.30 -16.34
C PHE A 293 -30.59 -20.69 -16.85
N ALA A 294 -29.58 -21.52 -17.13
CA ALA A 294 -29.77 -22.80 -17.83
C ALA A 294 -30.56 -22.60 -19.15
N LYS A 295 -31.73 -23.22 -19.31
CA LYS A 295 -32.59 -23.09 -20.49
C LYS A 295 -33.84 -22.24 -20.25
N SER A 296 -33.89 -21.48 -19.15
CA SER A 296 -35.10 -20.73 -18.76
C SER A 296 -35.35 -19.46 -19.56
N VAL A 297 -34.31 -18.98 -20.31
CA VAL A 297 -34.36 -17.75 -21.10
C VAL A 297 -33.68 -18.00 -22.45
N SER A 298 -34.25 -17.45 -23.53
CA SER A 298 -33.61 -17.50 -24.84
C SER A 298 -32.48 -16.47 -24.94
N MET A 299 -31.30 -16.88 -25.46
CA MET A 299 -30.11 -16.02 -25.52
C MET A 299 -29.55 -15.98 -26.93
N GLY A 300 -29.42 -14.77 -27.49
CA GLY A 300 -28.95 -14.53 -28.85
C GLY A 300 -27.74 -13.63 -28.94
N LEU A 301 -27.02 -13.74 -30.07
CA LEU A 301 -25.88 -12.90 -30.43
C LEU A 301 -26.28 -11.99 -31.60
N VAL A 302 -25.84 -10.71 -31.56
CA VAL A 302 -26.01 -9.79 -32.70
C VAL A 302 -24.63 -9.20 -33.05
N GLY A 303 -24.18 -9.46 -34.28
CA GLY A 303 -22.88 -9.06 -34.81
C GLY A 303 -21.93 -10.22 -35.04
N ALA A 304 -20.81 -9.96 -35.74
CA ALA A 304 -19.84 -10.98 -36.17
C ALA A 304 -20.47 -12.17 -36.92
N GLY A 305 -21.47 -11.87 -37.79
CA GLY A 305 -22.21 -12.86 -38.58
C GLY A 305 -23.44 -13.49 -37.91
N TYR A 306 -23.77 -13.10 -36.68
CA TYR A 306 -24.96 -13.53 -35.96
C TYR A 306 -26.07 -12.48 -36.05
N HIS A 307 -27.32 -12.89 -36.21
CA HIS A 307 -28.52 -12.04 -36.37
C HIS A 307 -29.70 -12.54 -35.50
N GLU A 308 -29.45 -12.91 -34.28
CA GLU A 308 -30.44 -13.48 -33.35
C GLU A 308 -31.20 -12.38 -32.57
N TYR A 309 -31.97 -11.54 -33.32
CA TYR A 309 -32.65 -10.35 -32.77
C TYR A 309 -33.84 -10.66 -31.85
N GLU A 310 -34.49 -11.81 -32.01
CA GLU A 310 -35.73 -12.18 -31.30
C GLU A 310 -35.51 -12.74 -29.90
N ALA A 311 -34.26 -12.98 -29.53
CA ALA A 311 -33.94 -13.55 -28.23
C ALA A 311 -34.38 -12.66 -27.05
N ASP A 312 -34.67 -13.25 -25.90
CA ASP A 312 -35.00 -12.52 -24.70
C ASP A 312 -33.78 -11.75 -24.16
N TYR A 313 -32.63 -12.39 -24.16
CA TYR A 313 -31.34 -11.79 -23.78
C TYR A 313 -30.42 -11.70 -24.98
N VAL A 314 -30.11 -10.48 -25.38
CA VAL A 314 -29.29 -10.21 -26.57
C VAL A 314 -27.90 -9.73 -26.14
N PHE A 315 -26.86 -10.35 -26.68
CA PHE A 315 -25.45 -9.97 -26.45
C PHE A 315 -24.88 -9.41 -27.74
N ALA A 316 -24.43 -8.16 -27.72
CA ALA A 316 -23.97 -7.46 -28.90
C ALA A 316 -22.72 -6.62 -28.64
N THR A 317 -21.99 -6.27 -29.72
CA THR A 317 -20.97 -5.23 -29.62
C THR A 317 -21.57 -3.86 -29.86
N VAL A 318 -21.03 -2.85 -29.17
CA VAL A 318 -21.45 -1.45 -29.35
C VAL A 318 -21.26 -1.01 -30.79
N GLN A 319 -20.15 -1.39 -31.46
CA GLN A 319 -19.90 -1.04 -32.85
C GLN A 319 -20.94 -1.63 -33.82
N THR A 320 -21.39 -2.85 -33.55
CA THR A 320 -22.45 -3.46 -34.35
C THR A 320 -23.77 -2.74 -34.15
N LEU A 321 -24.19 -2.60 -32.89
CA LEU A 321 -25.48 -2.02 -32.59
C LEU A 321 -25.59 -0.53 -32.90
N ASN A 322 -24.48 0.21 -32.97
CA ASN A 322 -24.44 1.62 -33.37
C ASN A 322 -24.79 1.85 -34.84
N ARG A 323 -24.83 0.82 -35.69
CA ARG A 323 -25.26 0.91 -37.10
C ARG A 323 -26.77 0.89 -37.15
N ASP A 324 -27.36 1.77 -37.98
CA ASP A 324 -28.82 1.90 -38.12
C ASP A 324 -29.50 0.60 -38.53
N GLU A 325 -28.90 -0.22 -39.39
CA GLU A 325 -29.37 -1.52 -39.81
C GLU A 325 -29.64 -2.51 -38.65
N HIS A 326 -28.92 -2.40 -37.56
CA HIS A 326 -29.09 -3.22 -36.35
C HIS A 326 -29.89 -2.52 -35.28
N LEU A 327 -29.64 -1.20 -35.06
CA LEU A 327 -30.30 -0.41 -34.04
C LEU A 327 -31.81 -0.28 -34.26
N LEU A 328 -32.22 -0.04 -35.50
CA LEU A 328 -33.63 0.14 -35.91
C LEU A 328 -34.44 -1.16 -35.98
N GLN A 329 -33.79 -2.31 -35.77
CA GLN A 329 -34.55 -3.59 -35.60
C GLN A 329 -35.28 -3.66 -34.26
N TYR A 330 -34.98 -2.76 -33.34
CA TYR A 330 -35.55 -2.73 -32.01
C TYR A 330 -36.35 -1.44 -31.76
N ASP A 331 -37.52 -1.59 -31.17
CA ASP A 331 -38.30 -0.47 -30.64
C ASP A 331 -37.60 0.17 -29.43
N LYS A 332 -37.93 1.42 -29.14
CA LYS A 332 -37.34 2.17 -28.00
C LYS A 332 -37.48 1.45 -26.67
N ASN A 333 -38.56 0.74 -26.46
CA ASN A 333 -38.91 0.01 -25.23
C ASN A 333 -38.66 -1.50 -25.33
N ALA A 334 -37.84 -1.96 -26.29
CA ALA A 334 -37.61 -3.37 -26.54
C ALA A 334 -36.95 -4.11 -25.36
N PHE A 335 -36.24 -3.42 -24.50
CA PHE A 335 -35.49 -4.02 -23.40
C PHE A 335 -35.91 -3.46 -22.05
N ASP A 336 -36.03 -4.32 -21.03
CA ASP A 336 -36.23 -3.92 -19.65
C ASP A 336 -34.96 -3.37 -19.03
N CYS A 337 -33.81 -3.96 -19.34
CA CYS A 337 -32.50 -3.55 -18.88
C CYS A 337 -31.46 -3.53 -20.00
N ILE A 338 -30.65 -2.50 -20.02
CA ILE A 338 -29.47 -2.41 -20.90
C ILE A 338 -28.22 -2.32 -20.05
N ILE A 339 -27.28 -3.25 -20.28
CA ILE A 339 -26.04 -3.39 -19.52
C ILE A 339 -24.85 -2.99 -20.39
N PHE A 340 -24.01 -2.09 -19.88
CA PHE A 340 -22.73 -1.74 -20.50
C PHE A 340 -21.58 -2.36 -19.69
N ASP A 341 -20.83 -3.27 -20.30
CA ASP A 341 -19.55 -3.71 -19.74
C ASP A 341 -18.45 -2.72 -20.15
N GLU A 342 -17.47 -2.55 -19.28
CA GLU A 342 -16.44 -1.49 -19.35
C GLU A 342 -17.06 -0.10 -19.56
N ALA A 343 -17.99 0.25 -18.69
CA ALA A 343 -18.81 1.45 -18.78
C ALA A 343 -18.04 2.77 -18.83
N HIS A 344 -16.73 2.78 -18.55
CA HIS A 344 -15.89 3.96 -18.73
C HIS A 344 -15.80 4.41 -20.21
N HIS A 345 -16.14 3.55 -21.17
CA HIS A 345 -16.24 3.90 -22.58
C HIS A 345 -17.59 4.54 -22.99
N VAL A 346 -18.59 4.54 -22.10
CA VAL A 346 -19.96 5.01 -22.41
C VAL A 346 -20.01 6.52 -22.78
N THR A 347 -18.97 7.25 -22.42
CA THR A 347 -18.83 8.68 -22.81
C THR A 347 -18.63 8.89 -24.31
N ALA A 348 -18.22 7.87 -25.06
CA ALA A 348 -18.02 7.96 -26.52
C ALA A 348 -19.34 8.13 -27.30
N ASP A 349 -19.29 8.83 -28.42
CA ASP A 349 -20.49 9.15 -29.23
C ASP A 349 -21.27 7.90 -29.69
N THR A 350 -20.59 6.79 -29.92
CA THR A 350 -21.21 5.51 -30.31
C THR A 350 -22.15 4.99 -29.23
N TYR A 351 -21.79 5.09 -27.99
CA TYR A 351 -22.63 4.68 -26.85
C TYR A 351 -23.77 5.66 -26.63
N GLN A 352 -23.50 6.97 -26.78
CA GLN A 352 -24.51 8.02 -26.61
C GLN A 352 -25.64 7.89 -27.63
N LYS A 353 -25.36 7.46 -28.87
CA LYS A 353 -26.38 7.18 -29.88
C LYS A 353 -27.33 6.08 -29.43
N ILE A 354 -26.82 4.98 -28.87
CA ILE A 354 -27.60 3.87 -28.32
C ILE A 354 -28.46 4.35 -27.15
N MET A 355 -27.88 5.11 -26.21
CA MET A 355 -28.61 5.63 -25.04
C MET A 355 -29.74 6.60 -25.43
N LYS A 356 -29.61 7.33 -26.53
CA LYS A 356 -30.67 8.20 -27.04
C LYS A 356 -31.81 7.44 -27.73
N HIS A 357 -31.53 6.24 -28.25
CA HIS A 357 -32.52 5.44 -28.96
C HIS A 357 -33.46 4.70 -28.00
N PHE A 358 -32.89 4.06 -26.93
CA PHE A 358 -33.65 3.21 -26.03
C PHE A 358 -34.15 3.92 -24.76
N THR A 359 -35.21 3.37 -24.16
CA THR A 359 -35.78 3.84 -22.88
C THR A 359 -36.05 2.62 -21.96
N PRO A 360 -35.02 1.92 -21.50
CA PRO A 360 -35.20 0.76 -20.60
C PRO A 360 -35.66 1.20 -19.20
N LYS A 361 -36.13 0.24 -18.38
CA LYS A 361 -36.39 0.43 -16.96
C LYS A 361 -35.11 0.61 -16.14
N LEU A 362 -33.99 0.05 -16.62
CA LEU A 362 -32.68 0.16 -15.97
C LEU A 362 -31.54 0.26 -17.00
N TRP A 363 -30.74 1.27 -16.84
CA TRP A 363 -29.39 1.34 -17.41
C TRP A 363 -28.38 0.89 -16.36
N LEU A 364 -27.63 -0.19 -16.62
CA LEU A 364 -26.60 -0.70 -15.73
C LEU A 364 -25.21 -0.56 -16.35
N GLY A 365 -24.34 0.23 -15.74
CA GLY A 365 -22.94 0.29 -16.10
C GLY A 365 -22.08 -0.60 -15.20
N MET A 366 -21.10 -1.29 -15.76
CA MET A 366 -20.12 -2.07 -15.02
C MET A 366 -18.72 -1.69 -15.44
N THR A 367 -17.82 -1.38 -14.49
CA THR A 367 -16.42 -1.07 -14.77
C THR A 367 -15.52 -1.36 -13.57
N ALA A 368 -14.25 -1.65 -13.83
CA ALA A 368 -13.22 -1.67 -12.80
C ALA A 368 -12.54 -0.31 -12.61
N THR A 369 -12.61 0.56 -13.62
CA THR A 369 -11.82 1.80 -13.75
C THR A 369 -12.70 2.97 -14.18
N PRO A 370 -13.61 3.44 -13.30
CA PRO A 370 -14.55 4.51 -13.66
C PRO A 370 -13.86 5.85 -13.96
N ASP A 371 -12.64 6.03 -13.44
CA ASP A 371 -11.86 7.27 -13.60
C ASP A 371 -11.09 7.31 -14.92
N LYS A 372 -11.05 6.20 -15.68
CA LYS A 372 -10.45 6.15 -17.01
C LYS A 372 -11.33 6.90 -18.01
N ARG A 373 -10.73 7.76 -18.82
CA ARG A 373 -11.42 8.52 -19.86
C ARG A 373 -10.70 8.34 -21.20
N ASP A 374 -11.48 8.15 -22.24
CA ASP A 374 -10.96 8.10 -23.62
C ASP A 374 -10.87 9.51 -24.23
N ASP A 375 -11.63 10.49 -23.69
CA ASP A 375 -11.58 11.89 -24.05
C ASP A 375 -11.48 12.77 -22.78
N ASN A 376 -10.86 13.95 -22.92
CA ASN A 376 -10.78 14.95 -21.83
C ASN A 376 -11.92 15.97 -21.90
N ILE A 377 -13.09 15.63 -22.46
CA ILE A 377 -14.21 16.54 -22.65
C ILE A 377 -14.92 16.75 -21.31
N ALA A 378 -14.93 17.99 -20.84
CA ALA A 378 -15.66 18.37 -19.64
C ALA A 378 -17.17 18.08 -19.77
N GLY A 379 -17.78 17.50 -18.74
CA GLY A 379 -19.21 17.14 -18.71
C GLY A 379 -19.53 15.74 -19.20
N ARG A 380 -18.56 14.95 -19.66
CA ARG A 380 -18.70 13.54 -20.02
C ARG A 380 -17.96 12.68 -18.99
N ASN A 381 -18.65 12.23 -17.96
CA ASN A 381 -18.09 11.26 -17.03
C ASN A 381 -19.08 10.12 -16.76
N VAL A 382 -18.56 8.93 -16.45
CA VAL A 382 -19.41 7.76 -16.24
C VAL A 382 -20.36 7.92 -15.06
N TYR A 383 -19.94 8.60 -14.00
CA TYR A 383 -20.79 8.81 -12.84
C TYR A 383 -22.02 9.67 -13.16
N GLU A 384 -21.84 10.75 -13.94
CA GLU A 384 -22.94 11.61 -14.41
C GLU A 384 -23.93 10.84 -15.29
N LEU A 385 -23.41 10.02 -16.23
CA LEU A 385 -24.25 9.21 -17.12
C LEU A 385 -25.10 8.18 -16.39
N PHE A 386 -24.68 7.76 -15.18
CA PHE A 386 -25.42 6.85 -14.31
C PHE A 386 -26.01 7.56 -13.08
N ASN A 387 -26.32 8.88 -13.19
CA ASN A 387 -26.98 9.71 -12.15
C ASN A 387 -26.29 9.64 -10.78
N TYR A 388 -24.95 9.40 -10.74
CA TYR A 388 -24.17 9.20 -9.51
C TYR A 388 -24.67 8.05 -8.61
N LYS A 389 -25.47 7.11 -9.17
CA LYS A 389 -26.02 5.97 -8.43
C LYS A 389 -25.08 4.78 -8.50
N ILE A 390 -24.26 4.64 -7.48
CA ILE A 390 -23.34 3.50 -7.33
C ILE A 390 -24.07 2.40 -6.55
N ALA A 391 -24.44 1.32 -7.25
CA ALA A 391 -25.07 0.17 -6.62
C ALA A 391 -24.09 -0.62 -5.74
N TYR A 392 -22.85 -0.73 -6.17
CA TYR A 392 -21.77 -1.33 -5.35
C TYR A 392 -20.40 -0.89 -5.85
N GLU A 393 -19.47 -0.71 -4.91
CA GLU A 393 -18.07 -0.43 -5.21
C GLU A 393 -17.17 -1.39 -4.42
N ILE A 394 -16.34 -2.17 -5.13
CA ILE A 394 -15.33 -3.02 -4.53
C ILE A 394 -14.01 -2.90 -5.29
N ARG A 395 -12.99 -2.40 -4.62
CA ARG A 395 -11.64 -2.23 -5.18
C ARG A 395 -10.77 -3.46 -4.88
N LEU A 396 -9.55 -3.48 -5.43
CA LEU A 396 -8.64 -4.64 -5.37
C LEU A 396 -8.42 -5.14 -3.94
N GLN A 397 -8.09 -4.25 -2.99
CA GLN A 397 -7.83 -4.64 -1.60
C GLN A 397 -9.04 -5.26 -0.94
N GLN A 398 -10.20 -4.63 -1.04
CA GLN A 398 -11.44 -5.16 -0.47
C GLN A 398 -11.81 -6.51 -1.10
N ALA A 399 -11.60 -6.66 -2.42
CA ALA A 399 -11.83 -7.93 -3.10
C ALA A 399 -10.89 -9.05 -2.62
N MET A 400 -9.66 -8.71 -2.23
CA MET A 400 -8.74 -9.63 -1.58
C MET A 400 -9.18 -9.95 -0.14
N GLU A 401 -9.62 -8.95 0.63
CA GLU A 401 -10.15 -9.13 1.99
C GLU A 401 -11.33 -10.12 2.01
N GLU A 402 -12.22 -10.00 1.04
CA GLU A 402 -13.38 -10.87 0.88
C GLU A 402 -13.03 -12.22 0.21
N ASN A 403 -11.75 -12.48 -0.05
CA ASN A 403 -11.27 -13.71 -0.71
C ASN A 403 -11.98 -13.96 -2.05
N LEU A 404 -12.26 -12.92 -2.83
CA LEU A 404 -12.89 -13.03 -4.15
C LEU A 404 -11.88 -13.31 -5.27
N LEU A 405 -10.60 -12.99 -5.02
CA LEU A 405 -9.51 -13.11 -5.97
C LEU A 405 -8.57 -14.26 -5.61
N CYS A 406 -7.82 -14.74 -6.59
CA CYS A 406 -6.71 -15.64 -6.38
C CYS A 406 -5.59 -14.88 -5.67
N PRO A 407 -4.97 -15.42 -4.60
CA PRO A 407 -3.80 -14.83 -3.98
C PRO A 407 -2.66 -14.62 -4.98
N PHE A 408 -1.85 -13.59 -4.74
CA PHE A 408 -0.67 -13.35 -5.56
C PHE A 408 0.58 -13.09 -4.72
N HIS A 409 1.72 -13.44 -5.28
CA HIS A 409 3.03 -13.10 -4.76
C HIS A 409 3.73 -12.17 -5.76
N TYR A 410 3.86 -10.91 -5.39
CA TYR A 410 4.50 -9.88 -6.21
C TYR A 410 5.97 -9.74 -5.81
N PHE A 411 6.84 -9.78 -6.81
CA PHE A 411 8.28 -9.59 -6.67
C PHE A 411 8.74 -8.45 -7.57
N GLY A 412 9.13 -7.33 -6.97
CA GLY A 412 9.83 -6.24 -7.66
C GLY A 412 11.31 -6.59 -7.77
N ILE A 413 11.77 -6.80 -8.99
CA ILE A 413 13.10 -7.33 -9.33
C ILE A 413 13.86 -6.26 -10.09
N THR A 414 15.14 -6.09 -9.78
CA THR A 414 16.01 -5.18 -10.51
C THR A 414 16.19 -5.63 -11.97
N ASP A 415 15.85 -4.77 -12.93
CA ASP A 415 16.12 -5.00 -14.34
C ASP A 415 17.60 -4.73 -14.68
N LEU A 416 18.24 -5.66 -15.41
CA LEU A 416 19.65 -5.56 -15.84
C LEU A 416 19.89 -4.43 -16.84
N SER A 417 18.90 -4.00 -17.61
CA SER A 417 19.05 -2.95 -18.63
C SER A 417 19.44 -1.59 -18.07
N VAL A 418 19.61 -1.47 -16.74
CA VAL A 418 19.83 -0.19 -16.03
C VAL A 418 20.89 -0.28 -14.93
N VAL A 419 21.95 -1.03 -15.14
CA VAL A 419 23.15 -0.95 -14.32
C VAL A 419 24.07 0.11 -14.93
N GLY A 420 23.88 1.38 -14.54
CA GLY A 420 24.67 2.54 -14.94
C GLY A 420 23.80 3.80 -15.06
N ASP A 421 24.36 4.96 -14.77
CA ASP A 421 23.75 6.29 -14.92
C ASP A 421 23.34 6.54 -16.39
N VAL A 422 22.21 6.07 -16.83
CA VAL A 422 21.71 6.28 -18.19
C VAL A 422 20.40 7.03 -18.16
N LYS A 423 20.46 8.24 -18.71
CA LYS A 423 19.31 9.03 -19.14
C LYS A 423 18.34 8.18 -20.00
N GLU A 424 17.05 8.43 -19.84
CA GLU A 424 15.82 7.88 -20.44
C GLU A 424 15.82 7.28 -21.87
N ASN A 425 16.95 7.00 -22.50
CA ASN A 425 17.01 6.36 -23.82
C ASN A 425 17.19 4.85 -23.65
N HIS A 426 16.05 4.13 -23.70
CA HIS A 426 16.04 2.67 -23.81
C HIS A 426 16.57 2.24 -25.17
N ASP A 427 17.84 1.91 -25.23
CA ASP A 427 18.40 1.29 -26.44
C ASP A 427 17.73 -0.09 -26.63
N PHE A 428 17.05 -0.27 -27.74
CA PHE A 428 16.37 -1.53 -28.12
C PHE A 428 17.30 -2.74 -28.00
N SER A 429 18.59 -2.56 -28.30
CA SER A 429 19.61 -3.61 -28.20
C SER A 429 19.79 -4.12 -26.76
N MET A 430 19.67 -3.24 -25.76
CA MET A 430 19.75 -3.62 -24.35
C MET A 430 18.49 -4.33 -23.88
N LEU A 431 17.29 -3.85 -24.29
CA LEU A 431 16.02 -4.46 -23.91
C LEU A 431 15.84 -5.89 -24.45
N THR A 432 16.52 -6.20 -25.54
CA THR A 432 16.45 -7.53 -26.18
C THR A 432 17.76 -8.31 -26.09
N SER A 433 18.71 -7.89 -25.24
CA SER A 433 19.99 -8.58 -25.07
C SER A 433 19.82 -10.02 -24.58
N ASP A 434 20.68 -10.93 -25.01
CA ASP A 434 20.66 -12.33 -24.57
C ASP A 434 20.88 -12.48 -23.06
N GLU A 435 21.64 -11.60 -22.47
CA GLU A 435 21.87 -11.55 -21.03
C GLU A 435 20.59 -11.23 -20.29
N ARG A 436 19.83 -10.21 -20.73
CA ARG A 436 18.53 -9.87 -20.15
C ARG A 436 17.51 -10.99 -20.32
N VAL A 437 17.47 -11.64 -21.50
CA VAL A 437 16.59 -12.80 -21.76
C VAL A 437 16.89 -13.94 -20.78
N ARG A 438 18.17 -14.29 -20.60
CA ARG A 438 18.57 -15.33 -19.62
C ARG A 438 18.18 -14.93 -18.20
N HIS A 439 18.40 -13.69 -17.83
CA HIS A 439 18.01 -13.17 -16.52
C HIS A 439 16.49 -13.27 -16.28
N ILE A 440 15.67 -12.88 -17.25
CA ILE A 440 14.20 -13.00 -17.15
C ILE A 440 13.80 -14.48 -16.95
N ILE A 441 14.34 -15.39 -17.76
CA ILE A 441 14.05 -16.82 -17.65
C ILE A 441 14.52 -17.38 -16.30
N GLN A 442 15.71 -17.01 -15.85
CA GLN A 442 16.24 -17.42 -14.55
C GLN A 442 15.34 -16.95 -13.40
N GLN A 443 14.89 -15.68 -13.41
CA GLN A 443 13.98 -15.19 -12.38
C GLN A 443 12.61 -15.86 -12.46
N ALA A 444 12.04 -16.04 -13.68
CA ALA A 444 10.77 -16.72 -13.86
C ALA A 444 10.77 -18.15 -13.30
N ASN A 445 11.85 -18.88 -13.52
CA ASN A 445 12.02 -20.23 -12.96
C ASN A 445 12.30 -20.21 -11.46
N TYR A 446 13.08 -19.23 -10.98
CA TYR A 446 13.39 -19.15 -9.54
C TYR A 446 12.13 -18.92 -8.71
N TYR A 447 11.30 -17.94 -9.05
CA TYR A 447 10.05 -17.67 -8.32
C TYR A 447 8.93 -18.66 -8.67
N GLY A 448 9.01 -19.32 -9.82
CA GLY A 448 8.09 -20.37 -10.22
C GLY A 448 6.67 -19.92 -10.50
N TYR A 449 5.74 -20.86 -10.36
CA TYR A 449 4.31 -20.67 -10.63
C TYR A 449 3.49 -21.72 -9.88
N SER A 450 2.19 -21.48 -9.71
CA SER A 450 1.25 -22.46 -9.15
C SER A 450 0.78 -23.44 -10.23
N GLY A 451 0.64 -24.71 -9.88
CA GLY A 451 0.20 -25.77 -10.79
C GLY A 451 1.35 -26.51 -11.51
N GLU A 452 1.00 -27.32 -12.50
CA GLU A 452 1.93 -28.25 -13.13
C GLU A 452 2.73 -27.63 -14.28
N LYS A 453 2.18 -26.59 -14.93
CA LYS A 453 2.75 -25.93 -16.10
C LYS A 453 2.64 -24.42 -16.00
N VAL A 454 3.66 -23.71 -16.49
CA VAL A 454 3.58 -22.26 -16.64
C VAL A 454 2.53 -21.88 -17.70
N LYS A 455 1.63 -20.95 -17.34
CA LYS A 455 0.65 -20.32 -18.22
C LYS A 455 0.84 -18.81 -18.02
N GLY A 456 1.81 -18.23 -18.75
CA GLY A 456 2.37 -16.92 -18.46
C GLY A 456 1.95 -15.83 -19.44
N LEU A 457 1.84 -14.59 -18.92
CA LEU A 457 1.72 -13.37 -19.71
C LEU A 457 2.96 -12.51 -19.50
N ILE A 458 3.54 -11.97 -20.57
CA ILE A 458 4.68 -11.06 -20.55
C ILE A 458 4.30 -9.74 -21.21
N PHE A 459 4.37 -8.65 -20.44
CA PHE A 459 4.06 -7.29 -20.89
C PHE A 459 5.33 -6.53 -21.22
N CYS A 460 5.48 -6.11 -22.47
CA CYS A 460 6.64 -5.38 -22.98
C CYS A 460 6.31 -3.91 -23.30
N SER A 461 7.34 -3.09 -23.52
CA SER A 461 7.20 -1.68 -23.84
C SER A 461 6.90 -1.38 -25.32
N SER A 462 7.27 -2.28 -26.24
CA SER A 462 7.04 -2.09 -27.68
C SER A 462 6.74 -3.38 -28.43
N ILE A 463 6.09 -3.26 -29.59
CA ILE A 463 5.78 -4.40 -30.47
C ILE A 463 7.06 -5.10 -30.96
N LYS A 464 8.11 -4.34 -31.29
CA LYS A 464 9.39 -4.92 -31.71
C LYS A 464 10.03 -5.75 -30.60
N GLU A 465 9.97 -5.26 -29.36
CA GLU A 465 10.46 -5.98 -28.18
C GLU A 465 9.69 -7.30 -27.97
N THR A 466 8.35 -7.30 -28.09
CA THR A 466 7.55 -8.54 -27.96
C THR A 466 7.93 -9.60 -28.98
N GLN A 467 8.14 -9.20 -30.23
CA GLN A 467 8.49 -10.12 -31.33
C GLN A 467 9.89 -10.72 -31.11
N GLU A 468 10.88 -9.87 -30.82
CA GLU A 468 12.26 -10.31 -30.62
C GLU A 468 12.42 -11.20 -29.38
N LEU A 469 11.80 -10.81 -28.25
CA LEU A 469 11.86 -11.63 -27.03
C LEU A 469 11.15 -12.97 -27.21
N SER A 470 9.97 -12.99 -27.85
CA SER A 470 9.27 -14.24 -28.15
C SER A 470 10.11 -15.17 -29.06
N HIS A 471 10.76 -14.61 -30.08
CA HIS A 471 11.66 -15.37 -30.95
C HIS A 471 12.85 -15.96 -30.15
N LYS A 472 13.49 -15.16 -29.30
CA LYS A 472 14.62 -15.62 -28.49
C LYS A 472 14.21 -16.69 -27.48
N PHE A 473 13.05 -16.54 -26.82
CA PHE A 473 12.53 -17.57 -25.90
C PHE A 473 12.31 -18.90 -26.61
N ASN A 474 11.74 -18.89 -27.82
CA ASN A 474 11.50 -20.12 -28.60
C ASN A 474 12.79 -20.85 -29.00
N ASN A 475 13.95 -20.22 -28.88
CA ASN A 475 15.26 -20.82 -29.13
C ASN A 475 15.99 -21.30 -27.85
N ILE A 476 15.35 -21.17 -26.67
CA ILE A 476 15.91 -21.57 -25.37
C ILE A 476 15.11 -22.75 -24.83
N VAL A 477 15.83 -23.70 -24.24
CA VAL A 477 15.19 -24.84 -23.55
C VAL A 477 14.60 -24.36 -22.22
N ASN A 478 13.34 -24.68 -21.99
CA ASN A 478 12.66 -24.44 -20.70
C ASN A 478 13.24 -25.45 -19.68
N PRO A 479 13.87 -24.96 -18.60
CA PRO A 479 14.48 -25.83 -17.60
C PRO A 479 13.50 -26.81 -16.93
N ASP A 480 12.23 -26.40 -16.76
CA ASP A 480 11.21 -27.19 -16.09
C ASP A 480 10.75 -28.40 -16.92
N THR A 481 10.73 -28.25 -18.24
CA THR A 481 10.18 -29.27 -19.15
C THR A 481 11.23 -30.00 -19.97
N GLY A 482 12.44 -29.47 -20.05
CA GLY A 482 13.51 -29.95 -20.95
C GLY A 482 13.21 -29.77 -22.45
N LYS A 483 12.15 -29.04 -22.81
CA LYS A 483 11.72 -28.72 -24.19
C LYS A 483 11.94 -27.24 -24.49
N TYR A 484 12.04 -26.88 -25.75
CA TYR A 484 12.06 -25.45 -26.13
C TYR A 484 10.79 -24.75 -25.65
N PHE A 485 10.94 -23.49 -25.20
CA PHE A 485 9.78 -22.64 -24.91
C PHE A 485 8.88 -22.53 -26.14
N ARG A 486 7.59 -22.46 -25.89
CA ARG A 486 6.54 -22.25 -26.90
C ARG A 486 5.84 -20.95 -26.58
N THR A 487 6.19 -19.90 -27.30
CA THR A 487 5.68 -18.57 -27.08
C THR A 487 5.13 -17.94 -28.35
N ILE A 488 4.28 -16.92 -28.20
CA ILE A 488 3.75 -16.12 -29.29
C ILE A 488 3.70 -14.64 -28.89
N ALA A 489 4.01 -13.75 -29.84
CA ALA A 489 3.84 -12.31 -29.70
C ALA A 489 2.49 -11.88 -30.29
N LEU A 490 1.64 -11.24 -29.47
CA LEU A 490 0.37 -10.66 -29.91
C LEU A 490 0.43 -9.14 -29.87
N ASN A 491 0.04 -8.50 -30.98
CA ASN A 491 -0.05 -7.04 -31.12
C ASN A 491 -1.47 -6.60 -31.55
N GLY A 492 -1.65 -5.30 -31.77
CA GLY A 492 -2.93 -4.72 -32.18
C GLY A 492 -3.47 -5.27 -33.50
N ASP A 493 -2.58 -5.70 -34.42
CA ASP A 493 -2.94 -6.18 -35.76
C ASP A 493 -3.40 -7.64 -35.79
N ALA A 494 -3.18 -8.38 -34.66
CA ALA A 494 -3.61 -9.78 -34.59
C ALA A 494 -5.14 -9.90 -34.73
N THR A 495 -5.57 -10.82 -35.60
CA THR A 495 -6.99 -11.11 -35.80
C THR A 495 -7.63 -11.73 -34.57
N GLU A 496 -8.95 -11.62 -34.44
CA GLU A 496 -9.69 -12.22 -33.34
C GLU A 496 -9.46 -13.74 -33.23
N GLN A 497 -9.34 -14.42 -34.40
CA GLN A 497 -9.11 -15.86 -34.46
C GLN A 497 -7.69 -16.24 -33.98
N GLU A 498 -6.68 -15.46 -34.33
CA GLU A 498 -5.31 -15.65 -33.81
C GLU A 498 -5.22 -15.48 -32.31
N ARG A 499 -5.88 -14.45 -31.76
CA ARG A 499 -5.96 -14.22 -30.33
C ARG A 499 -6.64 -15.36 -29.61
N GLN A 500 -7.80 -15.80 -30.10
CA GLN A 500 -8.54 -16.91 -29.54
C GLN A 500 -7.72 -18.21 -29.54
N ASN A 501 -7.04 -18.50 -30.65
CA ASN A 501 -6.16 -19.66 -30.74
C ASN A 501 -5.01 -19.60 -29.75
N ALA A 502 -4.39 -18.42 -29.56
CA ALA A 502 -3.31 -18.25 -28.59
C ALA A 502 -3.80 -18.45 -27.15
N PHE A 503 -5.00 -17.95 -26.80
CA PHE A 503 -5.59 -18.11 -25.47
C PHE A 503 -5.96 -19.56 -25.18
N GLU A 504 -6.59 -20.25 -26.11
CA GLU A 504 -6.90 -21.68 -25.99
C GLU A 504 -5.63 -22.51 -25.79
N ARG A 505 -4.57 -22.21 -26.56
CA ARG A 505 -3.27 -22.89 -26.44
C ARG A 505 -2.55 -22.58 -25.12
N LEU A 506 -2.70 -21.39 -24.55
CA LEU A 506 -2.13 -21.07 -23.24
C LEU A 506 -2.87 -21.80 -22.12
N ALA A 507 -4.19 -21.91 -22.22
CA ALA A 507 -5.03 -22.62 -21.26
C ALA A 507 -4.82 -24.14 -21.26
N MET A 508 -4.38 -24.73 -22.40
CA MET A 508 -4.16 -26.18 -22.53
C MET A 508 -3.09 -26.72 -21.58
N ASP A 509 -3.33 -27.90 -21.04
CA ASP A 509 -2.33 -28.67 -20.28
C ASP A 509 -1.42 -29.50 -21.22
N GLU A 510 -0.25 -29.89 -20.72
CA GLU A 510 0.77 -30.55 -21.54
C GLU A 510 0.31 -31.93 -22.07
N ASN A 511 -0.60 -32.60 -21.34
CA ASN A 511 -1.11 -33.93 -21.65
C ASN A 511 -2.39 -33.93 -22.50
N GLU A 512 -2.94 -32.76 -22.84
CA GLU A 512 -4.10 -32.69 -23.71
C GLU A 512 -3.74 -33.15 -25.14
N LYS A 513 -4.28 -34.28 -25.55
CA LYS A 513 -4.11 -34.83 -26.89
C LYS A 513 -4.97 -34.10 -27.92
N ASN A 514 -4.49 -32.93 -28.33
CA ASN A 514 -5.06 -32.27 -29.50
C ASN A 514 -4.05 -32.34 -30.66
N ILE A 515 -4.42 -33.06 -31.72
CA ILE A 515 -3.55 -33.37 -32.85
C ILE A 515 -3.08 -32.09 -33.58
N ASN A 516 -3.87 -31.01 -33.51
CA ASN A 516 -3.66 -29.78 -34.30
C ASN A 516 -3.17 -28.58 -33.49
N LYS A 517 -3.10 -28.65 -32.13
CA LYS A 517 -2.73 -27.52 -31.26
C LYS A 517 -1.71 -27.95 -30.21
N LYS A 518 -0.57 -27.22 -30.16
CA LYS A 518 0.42 -27.39 -29.08
C LYS A 518 0.21 -26.32 -28.03
N PRO A 519 0.25 -26.66 -26.71
CA PRO A 519 0.13 -25.70 -25.62
C PRO A 519 1.24 -24.64 -25.69
N LEU A 520 0.95 -23.42 -25.20
CA LEU A 520 1.91 -22.32 -25.07
C LEU A 520 2.36 -22.20 -23.60
N ASP A 521 3.57 -21.70 -23.41
CA ASP A 521 4.13 -21.37 -22.10
C ASP A 521 3.90 -19.89 -21.80
N TYR A 522 4.13 -18.99 -22.79
CA TYR A 522 3.93 -17.55 -22.64
C TYR A 522 3.28 -16.89 -23.84
N ILE A 523 2.52 -15.83 -23.56
CA ILE A 523 2.08 -14.84 -24.56
C ILE A 523 2.75 -13.52 -24.24
N PHE A 524 3.48 -12.96 -25.22
CA PHE A 524 4.07 -11.62 -25.14
C PHE A 524 3.10 -10.58 -25.70
N SER A 525 2.96 -9.44 -25.04
CA SER A 525 2.05 -8.37 -25.47
C SER A 525 2.50 -6.99 -25.02
N VAL A 526 2.05 -5.94 -25.71
CA VAL A 526 2.22 -4.55 -25.26
C VAL A 526 0.97 -4.09 -24.51
N GLU A 527 -0.14 -3.87 -25.21
CA GLU A 527 -1.38 -3.29 -24.64
C GLU A 527 -2.63 -4.11 -24.91
N ILE A 528 -2.57 -5.01 -25.88
CA ILE A 528 -3.75 -5.75 -26.36
C ILE A 528 -4.43 -6.60 -25.29
N LEU A 529 -3.68 -6.98 -24.26
CA LEU A 529 -4.16 -7.78 -23.13
C LEU A 529 -4.60 -6.93 -21.93
N ASN A 530 -4.56 -5.59 -22.03
CA ASN A 530 -5.00 -4.72 -20.93
C ASN A 530 -6.52 -4.84 -20.68
N GLU A 531 -7.31 -5.10 -21.75
CA GLU A 531 -8.76 -5.20 -21.66
C GLU A 531 -9.29 -6.39 -22.48
N GLY A 532 -10.41 -6.96 -22.05
CA GLY A 532 -11.18 -7.93 -22.83
C GLY A 532 -10.61 -9.33 -22.97
N VAL A 533 -9.60 -9.70 -22.20
CA VAL A 533 -9.01 -11.05 -22.20
C VAL A 533 -9.42 -11.80 -20.95
N ASP A 534 -9.96 -13.00 -21.11
CA ASP A 534 -10.35 -13.89 -20.01
C ASP A 534 -9.61 -15.23 -20.10
N ILE A 535 -8.45 -15.29 -19.48
CA ILE A 535 -7.69 -16.52 -19.30
C ILE A 535 -7.54 -16.75 -17.81
N VAL A 536 -8.44 -17.54 -17.23
CA VAL A 536 -8.48 -17.77 -15.78
C VAL A 536 -7.28 -18.59 -15.28
N GLU A 537 -6.67 -19.35 -16.15
CA GLU A 537 -5.58 -20.28 -15.84
C GLU A 537 -4.21 -19.59 -15.71
N VAL A 538 -4.08 -18.30 -16.03
CA VAL A 538 -2.81 -17.57 -15.91
C VAL A 538 -2.28 -17.67 -14.49
N ASN A 539 -1.06 -18.20 -14.34
CA ASN A 539 -0.40 -18.45 -13.06
C ASN A 539 0.93 -17.69 -12.89
N GLN A 540 1.42 -17.03 -13.93
CA GLN A 540 2.58 -16.15 -13.88
C GLN A 540 2.37 -14.92 -14.76
N VAL A 541 2.72 -13.74 -14.25
CA VAL A 541 2.68 -12.47 -14.98
C VAL A 541 4.04 -11.80 -14.88
N ILE A 542 4.64 -11.43 -16.00
CA ILE A 542 5.94 -10.76 -16.07
C ILE A 542 5.75 -9.38 -16.69
N MET A 543 6.21 -8.35 -15.98
CA MET A 543 6.16 -6.96 -16.43
C MET A 543 7.58 -6.46 -16.75
N LEU A 544 7.82 -6.16 -18.02
CA LEU A 544 9.11 -5.69 -18.54
C LEU A 544 9.05 -4.21 -18.97
N ARG A 545 7.99 -3.50 -18.59
CA ARG A 545 7.77 -2.10 -18.95
C ARG A 545 7.55 -1.23 -17.72
N PRO A 546 7.93 0.08 -17.78
CA PRO A 546 7.64 0.99 -16.69
C PRO A 546 6.12 1.15 -16.50
N THR A 547 5.72 1.20 -15.24
CA THR A 547 4.33 1.53 -14.87
C THR A 547 4.07 3.00 -15.13
N GLN A 548 3.21 3.29 -16.12
CA GLN A 548 2.84 4.67 -16.48
C GLN A 548 1.57 5.14 -15.78
N SER A 549 0.74 4.21 -15.32
CA SER A 549 -0.53 4.49 -14.64
C SER A 549 -0.87 3.37 -13.67
N PRO A 550 -1.30 3.69 -12.44
CA PRO A 550 -1.81 2.70 -11.50
C PRO A 550 -2.97 1.88 -12.07
N ILE A 551 -3.80 2.50 -12.92
CA ILE A 551 -4.97 1.85 -13.56
C ILE A 551 -4.51 0.73 -14.49
N ILE A 552 -3.56 1.02 -15.39
CA ILE A 552 -3.03 0.03 -16.35
C ILE A 552 -2.32 -1.10 -15.59
N PHE A 553 -1.55 -0.76 -14.57
CA PHE A 553 -0.87 -1.74 -13.72
C PHE A 553 -1.86 -2.73 -13.10
N ILE A 554 -2.91 -2.23 -12.46
CA ILE A 554 -3.96 -3.05 -11.85
C ILE A 554 -4.72 -3.89 -12.89
N GLN A 555 -4.95 -3.36 -14.09
CA GLN A 555 -5.60 -4.12 -15.17
C GLN A 555 -4.73 -5.30 -15.64
N GLN A 556 -3.42 -5.10 -15.76
CA GLN A 556 -2.47 -6.17 -16.14
C GLN A 556 -2.34 -7.21 -15.03
N LEU A 557 -2.14 -6.76 -13.81
CA LEU A 557 -2.10 -7.61 -12.61
C LEU A 557 -3.38 -8.46 -12.51
N GLY A 558 -4.54 -7.84 -12.70
CA GLY A 558 -5.85 -8.46 -12.59
C GLY A 558 -6.09 -9.63 -13.57
N ARG A 559 -5.29 -9.76 -14.64
CA ARG A 559 -5.40 -10.88 -15.56
C ARG A 559 -5.07 -12.22 -14.91
N GLY A 560 -4.13 -12.21 -13.98
CA GLY A 560 -3.76 -13.40 -13.21
C GLY A 560 -4.61 -13.63 -11.96
N LEU A 561 -5.41 -12.66 -11.50
CA LEU A 561 -6.07 -12.75 -10.19
C LEU A 561 -7.40 -13.53 -10.17
N ARG A 562 -7.80 -14.17 -11.26
CA ARG A 562 -8.99 -15.01 -11.26
C ARG A 562 -8.70 -16.38 -10.64
N LYS A 563 -9.67 -16.90 -9.88
CA LYS A 563 -9.60 -18.26 -9.34
C LYS A 563 -9.84 -19.28 -10.44
N ALA A 564 -9.04 -20.34 -10.48
CA ALA A 564 -9.20 -21.47 -11.37
C ALA A 564 -8.85 -22.76 -10.62
N ASP A 565 -9.41 -23.88 -11.06
CA ASP A 565 -9.07 -25.18 -10.50
C ASP A 565 -7.58 -25.48 -10.72
N GLY A 566 -6.92 -26.00 -9.71
CA GLY A 566 -5.48 -26.31 -9.75
C GLY A 566 -4.54 -25.11 -9.65
N LYS A 567 -5.09 -23.88 -9.46
CA LYS A 567 -4.32 -22.66 -9.25
C LYS A 567 -4.51 -22.10 -7.85
N GLU A 568 -3.49 -22.22 -7.01
CA GLU A 568 -3.52 -21.73 -5.62
C GLU A 568 -3.14 -20.25 -5.51
N TYR A 569 -2.20 -19.79 -6.36
CA TYR A 569 -1.70 -18.40 -6.36
C TYR A 569 -1.19 -18.02 -7.74
N VAL A 570 -0.86 -16.75 -7.90
CA VAL A 570 -0.21 -16.19 -9.09
C VAL A 570 1.12 -15.56 -8.69
N VAL A 571 2.16 -15.81 -9.46
CA VAL A 571 3.45 -15.11 -9.32
C VAL A 571 3.49 -13.93 -10.28
N ILE A 572 3.85 -12.77 -9.75
CA ILE A 572 3.98 -11.53 -10.51
C ILE A 572 5.41 -11.05 -10.38
N LEU A 573 6.11 -10.98 -11.49
CA LEU A 573 7.48 -10.51 -11.58
C LEU A 573 7.49 -9.14 -12.28
N ASP A 574 7.89 -8.10 -11.58
CA ASP A 574 8.01 -6.74 -12.12
C ASP A 574 9.48 -6.32 -12.19
N PHE A 575 9.99 -6.18 -13.41
CA PHE A 575 11.38 -5.81 -13.66
C PHE A 575 11.54 -4.29 -13.59
N ILE A 576 12.00 -3.81 -12.43
CA ILE A 576 12.05 -2.39 -12.08
C ILE A 576 13.36 -1.76 -12.58
N GLY A 577 13.25 -0.96 -13.62
CA GLY A 577 14.30 -0.08 -14.12
C GLY A 577 14.45 1.21 -13.31
N ASN A 578 15.32 2.11 -13.78
CA ASN A 578 15.52 3.42 -13.16
C ASN A 578 14.55 4.46 -13.73
N TYR A 579 13.28 4.37 -13.34
CA TYR A 579 12.21 5.24 -13.83
C TYR A 579 11.77 6.26 -12.78
N ASN A 580 11.52 7.49 -13.20
CA ASN A 580 11.07 8.57 -12.31
C ASN A 580 9.69 8.33 -11.71
N ASN A 581 8.88 7.45 -12.29
CA ASN A 581 7.50 7.14 -11.88
C ASN A 581 7.35 5.80 -11.15
N ASN A 582 8.43 5.20 -10.69
CA ASN A 582 8.38 3.95 -9.90
C ASN A 582 7.52 4.07 -8.63
N PHE A 583 7.31 5.28 -8.10
CA PHE A 583 6.39 5.54 -6.99
C PHE A 583 4.94 5.15 -7.29
N MET A 584 4.57 4.97 -8.57
CA MET A 584 3.23 4.54 -8.95
C MET A 584 2.96 3.07 -8.60
N ILE A 585 3.99 2.23 -8.52
CA ILE A 585 3.86 0.81 -8.16
C ILE A 585 3.25 0.63 -6.77
N PRO A 586 3.84 1.17 -5.68
CA PRO A 586 3.25 1.05 -4.35
C PRO A 586 1.88 1.75 -4.24
N ILE A 587 1.62 2.85 -4.94
CA ILE A 587 0.29 3.49 -4.99
C ILE A 587 -0.74 2.53 -5.60
N ALA A 588 -0.40 1.86 -6.70
CA ALA A 588 -1.28 0.91 -7.35
C ALA A 588 -1.57 -0.32 -6.48
N LEU A 589 -0.54 -0.87 -5.84
CA LEU A 589 -0.65 -2.06 -4.99
C LEU A 589 -1.37 -1.76 -3.67
N SER A 590 -1.10 -0.60 -3.03
CA SER A 590 -1.76 -0.19 -1.79
C SER A 590 -3.18 0.34 -1.99
N GLY A 591 -3.48 0.89 -3.18
CA GLY A 591 -4.70 1.64 -3.43
C GLY A 591 -4.76 2.99 -2.72
N ASP A 592 -3.69 3.42 -2.03
CA ASP A 592 -3.59 4.72 -1.35
C ASP A 592 -3.40 5.84 -2.39
N ARG A 593 -4.41 6.67 -2.56
CA ARG A 593 -4.42 7.81 -3.48
C ARG A 593 -4.11 9.13 -2.80
N THR A 594 -3.73 9.11 -1.51
CA THR A 594 -3.40 10.33 -0.77
C THR A 594 -2.12 10.99 -1.28
N TYR A 595 -1.29 10.24 -2.01
CA TYR A 595 0.06 10.64 -2.42
C TYR A 595 0.93 11.06 -1.22
N ASN A 596 0.67 10.51 -0.05
CA ASN A 596 1.48 10.73 1.13
C ASN A 596 2.77 9.92 1.02
N LYS A 597 3.92 10.62 0.95
CA LYS A 597 5.23 9.97 0.81
C LYS A 597 5.51 8.96 1.94
N ASP A 598 5.04 9.24 3.15
CA ASP A 598 5.27 8.36 4.31
C ASP A 598 4.42 7.09 4.23
N ASN A 599 3.17 7.21 3.80
CA ASN A 599 2.32 6.03 3.56
C ASN A 599 2.91 5.13 2.47
N ILE A 600 3.41 5.76 1.38
CA ILE A 600 4.05 5.02 0.28
C ILE A 600 5.31 4.30 0.78
N ARG A 601 6.18 4.99 1.54
CA ARG A 601 7.39 4.39 2.11
C ARG A 601 7.07 3.26 3.08
N ARG A 602 6.11 3.48 3.98
CA ARG A 602 5.65 2.46 4.91
C ARG A 602 5.13 1.22 4.18
N TYR A 603 4.36 1.41 3.11
CA TYR A 603 3.87 0.30 2.31
C TYR A 603 4.99 -0.52 1.67
N ILE A 604 6.06 0.14 1.17
CA ILE A 604 7.23 -0.54 0.59
C ILE A 604 7.95 -1.39 1.66
N MET A 605 8.03 -0.89 2.89
CA MET A 605 8.69 -1.60 4.00
C MET A 605 7.83 -2.71 4.59
N GLU A 606 6.53 -2.49 4.71
CA GLU A 606 5.59 -3.37 5.39
C GLU A 606 4.66 -4.15 4.44
N GLY A 607 4.92 -4.11 3.12
CA GLY A 607 3.99 -4.63 2.11
C GLY A 607 3.44 -6.03 2.39
N GLY A 608 4.30 -6.97 2.83
CA GLY A 608 3.88 -8.31 3.23
C GLY A 608 2.92 -8.35 4.43
N LYS A 609 3.02 -7.37 5.35
CA LYS A 609 2.20 -7.30 6.58
C LYS A 609 0.82 -6.70 6.34
N VAL A 610 0.73 -5.71 5.43
CA VAL A 610 -0.49 -4.88 5.24
C VAL A 610 -1.39 -5.34 4.10
N ILE A 611 -0.92 -6.23 3.21
CA ILE A 611 -1.76 -6.78 2.15
C ILE A 611 -2.74 -7.80 2.72
N PRO A 612 -4.06 -7.72 2.38
CA PRO A 612 -5.04 -8.69 2.83
C PRO A 612 -4.81 -10.10 2.30
N GLY A 613 -5.26 -11.09 3.08
CA GLY A 613 -5.25 -12.50 2.68
C GLY A 613 -3.86 -13.12 2.56
N ALA A 614 -3.72 -14.09 1.68
CA ALA A 614 -2.49 -14.84 1.43
C ALA A 614 -1.52 -14.15 0.45
N SER A 615 -1.87 -12.98 -0.06
CA SER A 615 -1.02 -12.23 -0.98
C SER A 615 0.18 -11.58 -0.28
N THR A 616 1.30 -11.45 -1.01
CA THR A 616 2.53 -10.80 -0.52
C THR A 616 3.14 -9.87 -1.56
N VAL A 617 3.91 -8.90 -1.09
CA VAL A 617 4.69 -7.97 -1.93
C VAL A 617 6.11 -7.90 -1.39
N HIS A 618 7.05 -8.16 -2.27
CA HIS A 618 8.48 -8.12 -1.97
C HIS A 618 9.22 -7.30 -3.03
N PHE A 619 10.23 -6.59 -2.59
CA PHE A 619 11.14 -5.85 -3.48
C PHE A 619 12.57 -6.26 -3.13
N ASP A 620 13.42 -6.46 -4.12
CA ASP A 620 14.84 -6.58 -3.85
C ASP A 620 15.44 -5.23 -3.38
N GLU A 621 16.61 -5.25 -2.76
CA GLU A 621 17.22 -4.05 -2.15
C GLU A 621 17.42 -2.90 -3.15
N ILE A 622 17.83 -3.20 -4.38
CA ILE A 622 18.06 -2.18 -5.41
C ILE A 622 16.74 -1.59 -5.88
N SER A 623 15.71 -2.42 -6.09
CA SER A 623 14.36 -1.96 -6.45
C SER A 623 13.76 -1.08 -5.36
N LYS A 624 13.89 -1.44 -4.07
CA LYS A 624 13.49 -0.59 -2.93
C LYS A 624 14.14 0.79 -3.01
N LYS A 625 15.47 0.84 -3.18
CA LYS A 625 16.23 2.10 -3.32
C LYS A 625 15.74 2.94 -4.49
N ARG A 626 15.51 2.33 -5.67
CA ARG A 626 14.96 3.01 -6.85
C ARG A 626 13.58 3.60 -6.60
N ILE A 627 12.69 2.85 -5.94
CA ILE A 627 11.35 3.33 -5.61
C ILE A 627 11.44 4.46 -4.57
N PHE A 628 12.26 4.34 -3.51
CA PHE A 628 12.46 5.42 -2.54
C PHE A 628 12.97 6.69 -3.19
N ALA A 629 14.00 6.60 -4.04
CA ALA A 629 14.51 7.74 -4.80
C ALA A 629 13.42 8.37 -5.69
N SER A 630 12.60 7.56 -6.34
CA SER A 630 11.46 8.03 -7.13
C SER A 630 10.42 8.75 -6.26
N VAL A 631 10.08 8.23 -5.07
CA VAL A 631 9.17 8.87 -4.11
C VAL A 631 9.75 10.20 -3.60
N ASP A 632 11.03 10.24 -3.26
CA ASP A 632 11.69 11.43 -2.74
C ASP A 632 11.72 12.56 -3.79
N ASN A 633 12.02 12.23 -5.04
CA ASN A 633 12.07 13.17 -6.15
C ASN A 633 10.69 13.57 -6.70
N ALA A 634 9.63 12.81 -6.41
CA ALA A 634 8.30 13.09 -6.91
C ALA A 634 7.72 14.41 -6.34
N ASN A 635 7.26 15.29 -7.22
CA ASN A 635 6.55 16.52 -6.84
C ASN A 635 5.04 16.29 -6.78
N PHE A 636 4.55 15.82 -5.67
CA PHE A 636 3.11 15.61 -5.47
C PHE A 636 2.30 16.90 -5.24
N SER A 637 2.95 18.05 -5.13
CA SER A 637 2.30 19.37 -5.09
C SER A 637 2.21 20.02 -6.49
N ASP A 638 2.47 19.25 -7.55
CA ASP A 638 2.30 19.72 -8.94
C ASP A 638 0.84 20.06 -9.23
N ILE A 639 0.62 21.21 -9.88
CA ILE A 639 -0.73 21.71 -10.17
C ILE A 639 -1.52 20.79 -11.10
N LYS A 640 -0.83 20.09 -12.03
CA LYS A 640 -1.50 19.16 -12.95
C LYS A 640 -2.06 17.97 -12.18
N LEU A 641 -1.29 17.40 -11.28
CA LEU A 641 -1.70 16.29 -10.41
C LEU A 641 -2.84 16.71 -9.47
N ILE A 642 -2.73 17.90 -8.84
CA ILE A 642 -3.78 18.48 -7.99
C ILE A 642 -5.10 18.62 -8.76
N LYS A 643 -5.06 19.18 -9.98
CA LYS A 643 -6.24 19.34 -10.83
C LYS A 643 -6.87 18.01 -11.23
N GLU A 644 -6.05 17.02 -11.58
CA GLU A 644 -6.51 15.69 -11.97
C GLU A 644 -7.28 15.04 -10.82
N ASN A 645 -6.68 14.99 -9.62
CA ASN A 645 -7.31 14.41 -8.43
C ASN A 645 -8.59 15.16 -8.02
N TYR A 646 -8.56 16.51 -8.02
CA TYR A 646 -9.75 17.32 -7.78
C TYR A 646 -10.87 17.00 -8.79
N THR A 647 -10.53 16.91 -10.08
CA THR A 647 -11.51 16.66 -11.13
C THR A 647 -12.12 15.25 -10.99
N ASN A 648 -11.31 14.25 -10.64
CA ASN A 648 -11.79 12.89 -10.40
C ASN A 648 -12.77 12.85 -9.23
N LEU A 649 -12.43 13.51 -8.11
CA LEU A 649 -13.33 13.58 -6.96
C LEU A 649 -14.61 14.38 -7.27
N LYS A 650 -14.50 15.53 -7.94
CA LYS A 650 -15.67 16.35 -8.39
C LYS A 650 -16.60 15.51 -9.27
N ASN A 651 -16.04 14.75 -10.22
CA ASN A 651 -16.83 13.89 -11.13
C ASN A 651 -17.54 12.77 -10.38
N LYS A 652 -16.88 12.16 -9.39
CA LYS A 652 -17.48 11.13 -8.54
C LYS A 652 -18.64 11.67 -7.70
N LEU A 653 -18.51 12.89 -7.18
CA LEU A 653 -19.50 13.53 -6.30
C LEU A 653 -20.62 14.28 -7.04
N GLY A 654 -20.41 14.68 -8.29
CA GLY A 654 -21.35 15.53 -9.05
C GLY A 654 -21.47 16.97 -8.55
N ARG A 655 -20.58 17.40 -7.65
CA ARG A 655 -20.54 18.72 -7.05
C ARG A 655 -19.11 19.15 -6.75
N ILE A 656 -18.90 20.42 -6.47
CA ILE A 656 -17.61 20.88 -5.94
C ILE A 656 -17.34 20.15 -4.61
N PRO A 657 -16.21 19.42 -4.46
CA PRO A 657 -15.85 18.74 -3.23
C PRO A 657 -15.71 19.71 -2.05
N HIS A 658 -16.14 19.30 -0.88
CA HIS A 658 -15.77 19.92 0.39
C HIS A 658 -14.40 19.45 0.84
N LEU A 659 -13.73 20.16 1.73
CA LEU A 659 -12.42 19.80 2.26
C LEU A 659 -12.40 18.37 2.87
N ARG A 660 -13.47 17.99 3.57
CA ARG A 660 -13.60 16.64 4.16
C ARG A 660 -13.78 15.52 3.14
N ASP A 661 -14.35 15.82 1.97
CA ASP A 661 -14.55 14.81 0.94
C ASP A 661 -13.22 14.18 0.49
N PHE A 662 -12.15 14.97 0.44
CA PHE A 662 -10.81 14.45 0.09
C PHE A 662 -10.34 13.38 1.08
N ASP A 663 -10.53 13.61 2.38
CA ASP A 663 -10.17 12.64 3.42
C ASP A 663 -11.15 11.44 3.45
N ASP A 664 -12.45 11.70 3.32
CA ASP A 664 -13.50 10.68 3.46
C ASP A 664 -13.53 9.70 2.26
N TYR A 665 -13.11 10.14 1.07
CA TYR A 665 -13.01 9.28 -0.12
C TYR A 665 -11.58 8.76 -0.39
N GLY A 666 -10.62 9.03 0.50
CA GLY A 666 -9.24 8.55 0.38
C GLY A 666 -8.50 9.06 -0.85
N GLU A 667 -8.83 10.26 -1.30
CA GLU A 667 -8.18 10.94 -2.42
C GLU A 667 -6.97 11.77 -1.93
N MET A 668 -6.36 12.55 -2.82
CA MET A 668 -5.22 13.40 -2.54
C MET A 668 -5.39 14.21 -1.23
N ASP A 669 -4.36 14.26 -0.40
CA ASP A 669 -4.35 15.13 0.78
C ASP A 669 -4.50 16.60 0.36
N VAL A 670 -5.59 17.24 0.77
CA VAL A 670 -5.90 18.64 0.42
C VAL A 670 -4.87 19.64 0.98
N ALA A 671 -4.11 19.28 2.00
CA ALA A 671 -3.01 20.11 2.53
C ALA A 671 -1.97 20.43 1.45
N ARG A 672 -1.82 19.61 0.40
CA ARG A 672 -0.95 19.91 -0.77
C ARG A 672 -1.38 21.16 -1.52
N ILE A 673 -2.67 21.49 -1.51
CA ILE A 673 -3.19 22.74 -2.06
C ILE A 673 -2.75 23.91 -1.16
N PHE A 674 -2.79 23.73 0.17
CA PHE A 674 -2.37 24.76 1.13
C PHE A 674 -0.88 25.05 1.03
N ASP A 675 -0.07 24.00 0.86
CA ASP A 675 1.40 24.10 0.78
C ASP A 675 1.90 24.59 -0.58
N ASN A 676 1.05 24.55 -1.62
CA ASN A 676 1.44 25.05 -2.94
C ASN A 676 1.64 26.57 -2.90
N ASN A 677 2.84 27.02 -3.28
CA ASN A 677 3.25 28.42 -3.19
C ASN A 677 2.35 29.39 -3.98
N SER A 678 1.73 28.95 -5.07
CA SER A 678 0.86 29.78 -5.92
C SER A 678 -0.60 29.78 -5.49
N LEU A 679 -1.00 28.85 -4.63
CA LEU A 679 -2.39 28.66 -4.19
C LEU A 679 -2.61 29.11 -2.74
N GLY A 680 -2.02 28.43 -1.78
CA GLY A 680 -2.08 28.74 -0.35
C GLY A 680 -3.41 28.46 0.33
N SER A 681 -4.48 28.20 -0.42
CA SER A 681 -5.79 27.80 0.10
C SER A 681 -6.63 27.08 -0.96
N TYR A 682 -7.59 26.29 -0.51
CA TYR A 682 -8.55 25.63 -1.40
C TYR A 682 -9.46 26.64 -2.08
N TYR A 683 -9.87 27.71 -1.37
CA TYR A 683 -10.61 28.83 -1.95
C TYR A 683 -9.89 29.39 -3.19
N LYS A 684 -8.61 29.72 -3.08
CA LYS A 684 -7.84 30.29 -4.20
C LYS A 684 -7.68 29.30 -5.36
N PHE A 685 -7.59 28.00 -5.07
CA PHE A 685 -7.64 26.95 -6.08
C PHE A 685 -8.97 26.97 -6.84
N LEU A 686 -10.11 27.02 -6.13
CA LEU A 686 -11.44 27.06 -6.74
C LEU A 686 -11.63 28.33 -7.59
N VAL A 687 -11.26 29.49 -7.07
CA VAL A 687 -11.34 30.78 -7.82
C VAL A 687 -10.55 30.71 -9.13
N LYS A 688 -9.39 30.06 -9.11
CA LYS A 688 -8.50 30.05 -10.28
C LYS A 688 -8.87 28.97 -11.31
N TYR A 689 -9.40 27.83 -10.89
CA TYR A 689 -9.54 26.67 -11.76
C TYR A 689 -10.96 26.12 -11.89
N GLU A 690 -11.89 26.52 -11.00
CA GLU A 690 -13.27 26.06 -11.05
C GLU A 690 -14.18 27.15 -11.69
N LYS A 691 -14.64 26.87 -12.89
CA LYS A 691 -15.45 27.85 -13.67
C LYS A 691 -16.82 28.17 -13.04
N ASP A 692 -17.38 27.17 -12.36
CA ASP A 692 -18.70 27.29 -11.73
C ASP A 692 -18.64 27.93 -10.34
N TYR A 693 -17.45 28.16 -9.80
CA TYR A 693 -17.26 28.78 -8.50
C TYR A 693 -17.32 30.31 -8.60
N LYS A 694 -18.42 30.91 -8.14
CA LYS A 694 -18.70 32.35 -8.28
C LYS A 694 -18.37 33.20 -7.05
N LEU A 695 -18.09 32.54 -5.91
CA LEU A 695 -17.76 33.21 -4.67
C LEU A 695 -16.47 34.02 -4.81
N ARG A 696 -16.49 35.29 -4.34
CA ARG A 696 -15.32 36.19 -4.33
C ARG A 696 -15.22 36.88 -2.97
N LEU A 697 -14.05 36.77 -2.37
CA LEU A 697 -13.69 37.39 -1.09
C LEU A 697 -12.85 38.65 -1.32
N SER A 698 -12.79 39.53 -0.35
CA SER A 698 -11.86 40.66 -0.33
C SER A 698 -10.42 40.17 -0.17
N GLN A 699 -9.44 41.02 -0.49
CA GLN A 699 -8.02 40.66 -0.32
C GLN A 699 -7.66 40.37 1.14
N GLU A 700 -8.29 41.06 2.08
CA GLU A 700 -8.09 40.85 3.51
C GLU A 700 -8.68 39.51 3.96
N GLU A 701 -9.92 39.20 3.53
CA GLU A 701 -10.56 37.90 3.77
C GLU A 701 -9.73 36.73 3.16
N GLU A 702 -9.22 36.91 1.93
CA GLU A 702 -8.35 35.88 1.29
C GLU A 702 -7.09 35.61 2.10
N LYS A 703 -6.48 36.64 2.69
CA LYS A 703 -5.30 36.48 3.53
C LYS A 703 -5.58 35.72 4.84
N ILE A 704 -6.76 35.99 5.43
CA ILE A 704 -7.21 35.24 6.62
C ILE A 704 -7.45 33.77 6.24
N VAL A 705 -8.10 33.49 5.12
CA VAL A 705 -8.31 32.14 4.60
C VAL A 705 -6.98 31.45 4.34
N GLU A 706 -6.01 32.15 3.73
CA GLU A 706 -4.65 31.59 3.50
C GLU A 706 -3.94 31.28 4.82
N PHE A 707 -3.99 32.19 5.81
CA PHE A 707 -3.40 31.98 7.13
C PHE A 707 -3.97 30.73 7.82
N ILE A 708 -5.30 30.65 7.93
CA ILE A 708 -5.96 29.51 8.57
C ILE A 708 -5.63 28.21 7.85
N SER A 709 -5.66 28.22 6.50
CA SER A 709 -5.33 27.04 5.68
C SER A 709 -3.91 26.54 5.95
N LYS A 710 -2.92 27.42 5.89
CA LYS A 710 -1.49 27.05 6.00
C LYS A 710 -1.04 26.79 7.42
N LYS A 711 -1.61 27.49 8.41
CA LYS A 711 -1.08 27.49 9.79
C LYS A 711 -1.89 26.67 10.76
N LEU A 712 -3.20 26.54 10.54
CA LEU A 712 -4.10 25.95 11.53
C LEU A 712 -4.87 24.74 11.03
N ALA A 713 -5.35 24.75 9.78
CA ALA A 713 -6.24 23.73 9.25
C ALA A 713 -5.58 22.35 9.04
N ASN A 714 -4.24 22.24 9.15
CA ASN A 714 -3.55 20.96 9.21
C ASN A 714 -3.87 20.13 10.48
N GLY A 715 -4.50 20.75 11.48
CA GLY A 715 -4.99 20.08 12.69
C GLY A 715 -3.91 19.71 13.72
N LYS A 716 -2.67 20.20 13.58
CA LYS A 716 -1.56 19.84 14.48
C LYS A 716 -1.78 20.32 15.94
N ARG A 717 -2.62 21.32 16.18
CA ARG A 717 -3.03 21.78 17.51
C ARG A 717 -4.51 22.22 17.50
N ILE A 718 -5.27 21.78 18.52
CA ILE A 718 -6.72 21.96 18.58
C ILE A 718 -7.15 23.31 19.11
N GLN A 719 -6.37 23.96 19.97
CA GLN A 719 -6.75 25.11 20.77
C GLN A 719 -7.18 26.33 19.91
N GLU A 720 -6.39 26.66 18.89
CA GLU A 720 -6.73 27.78 17.97
C GLU A 720 -7.98 27.46 17.15
N LEU A 721 -8.17 26.21 16.75
CA LEU A 721 -9.34 25.78 15.99
C LEU A 721 -10.62 25.88 16.83
N GLN A 722 -10.56 25.45 18.10
CA GLN A 722 -11.69 25.63 19.03
C GLN A 722 -11.96 27.09 19.32
N LEU A 723 -10.90 27.90 19.44
CA LEU A 723 -11.05 29.35 19.63
C LEU A 723 -11.76 29.99 18.43
N LEU A 724 -11.35 29.67 17.20
CA LEU A 724 -12.03 30.11 15.98
C LEU A 724 -13.48 29.63 15.93
N LYS A 725 -13.75 28.37 16.31
CA LYS A 725 -15.12 27.86 16.40
C LYS A 725 -15.98 28.66 17.36
N ARG A 726 -15.43 29.03 18.52
CA ARG A 726 -16.12 29.92 19.48
C ARG A 726 -16.39 31.31 18.92
N MET A 727 -15.47 31.89 18.16
CA MET A 727 -15.67 33.16 17.50
C MET A 727 -16.79 33.11 16.44
N LEU A 728 -16.88 32.01 15.68
CA LEU A 728 -17.99 31.77 14.77
C LEU A 728 -19.34 31.67 15.49
N MET A 729 -19.39 31.08 16.68
CA MET A 729 -20.59 31.01 17.52
C MET A 729 -20.92 32.40 18.11
N TYR A 730 -19.90 33.16 18.50
CA TYR A 730 -20.05 34.51 19.02
C TYR A 730 -20.66 35.46 17.97
N ALA A 731 -20.19 35.40 16.72
CA ALA A 731 -20.73 36.16 15.60
C ALA A 731 -22.22 35.90 15.34
N LYS A 732 -22.74 34.73 15.71
CA LYS A 732 -24.17 34.37 15.64
C LYS A 732 -24.94 34.67 16.92
N GLY A 733 -24.34 35.29 17.92
CA GLY A 733 -24.99 35.55 19.19
C GLY A 733 -25.25 34.35 20.07
N LEU A 734 -24.64 33.20 19.73
CA LEU A 734 -24.82 31.92 20.44
C LEU A 734 -23.85 31.73 21.63
N SER A 735 -22.89 32.62 21.81
CA SER A 735 -21.94 32.62 22.93
C SER A 735 -21.76 34.03 23.49
N LYS A 736 -21.83 34.19 24.82
CA LYS A 736 -21.62 35.47 25.52
C LYS A 736 -20.47 35.40 26.56
N CYS A 737 -19.85 34.22 26.72
CA CYS A 737 -18.73 34.03 27.64
C CYS A 737 -17.42 34.49 27.03
N GLY A 738 -16.44 34.85 27.86
CA GLY A 738 -15.07 35.12 27.42
C GLY A 738 -14.45 33.95 26.67
N LEU A 739 -13.64 34.26 25.66
CA LEU A 739 -13.12 33.23 24.73
C LEU A 739 -12.25 32.15 25.43
N PHE A 740 -11.34 32.58 26.31
CA PHE A 740 -10.45 31.62 27.01
C PHE A 740 -11.15 30.85 28.11
N SER A 741 -12.15 31.42 28.77
CA SER A 741 -12.98 30.72 29.72
C SER A 741 -13.75 29.58 29.05
N SER A 742 -14.30 29.85 27.87
CA SER A 742 -14.99 28.85 27.04
C SER A 742 -14.03 27.82 26.46
N LEU A 743 -12.85 28.25 25.97
CA LEU A 743 -11.82 27.35 25.46
C LEU A 743 -11.35 26.37 26.54
N SER A 744 -11.17 26.82 27.77
CA SER A 744 -10.76 25.93 28.88
C SER A 744 -11.78 24.83 29.13
N GLN A 745 -13.10 25.11 28.98
CA GLN A 745 -14.13 24.09 29.08
C GLN A 745 -14.07 23.09 27.89
N ASP A 746 -13.84 23.58 26.66
CA ASP A 746 -13.67 22.69 25.52
C ASP A 746 -12.48 21.75 25.71
N MET A 747 -11.35 22.25 26.23
CA MET A 747 -10.15 21.42 26.43
C MET A 747 -10.36 20.30 27.45
N LEU A 748 -11.24 20.49 28.42
CA LEU A 748 -11.60 19.40 29.35
C LEU A 748 -12.24 18.21 28.66
N THR A 749 -12.99 18.46 27.55
CA THR A 749 -13.59 17.36 26.75
C THR A 749 -12.53 16.53 26.02
N TYR A 750 -11.35 17.08 25.82
CA TYR A 750 -10.19 16.39 25.26
C TYR A 750 -9.24 15.84 26.36
N GLY A 751 -9.60 15.95 27.63
CA GLY A 751 -8.74 15.57 28.75
C GLY A 751 -7.51 16.46 28.91
N LYS A 752 -7.54 17.70 28.40
CA LYS A 752 -6.42 18.65 28.40
C LYS A 752 -6.74 19.90 29.26
N SER A 753 -5.68 20.46 29.87
CA SER A 753 -5.72 21.79 30.51
C SER A 753 -4.81 22.74 29.75
N ILE A 754 -5.06 24.03 29.89
CA ILE A 754 -4.26 25.09 29.26
C ILE A 754 -3.31 25.69 30.29
N SER A 755 -2.00 25.54 30.08
CA SER A 755 -0.97 26.18 30.90
C SER A 755 -0.92 27.70 30.64
N LYS A 756 -0.24 28.44 31.51
CA LYS A 756 -0.01 29.88 31.35
C LYS A 756 0.77 30.17 30.05
N GLU A 757 1.86 29.43 29.84
CA GLU A 757 2.72 29.55 28.64
C GLU A 757 1.95 29.23 27.36
N GLN A 758 1.12 28.18 27.39
CA GLN A 758 0.27 27.81 26.29
C GLN A 758 -0.77 28.89 25.97
N LYS A 759 -1.40 29.47 26.98
CA LYS A 759 -2.34 30.58 26.81
C LYS A 759 -1.65 31.78 26.15
N GLU A 760 -0.46 32.17 26.62
CA GLU A 760 0.31 33.28 26.04
C GLU A 760 0.71 33.01 24.60
N ASN A 761 1.16 31.79 24.28
CA ASN A 761 1.49 31.40 22.92
C ASN A 761 0.25 31.47 21.99
N ILE A 762 -0.92 30.95 22.41
CA ILE A 762 -2.16 31.01 21.63
C ILE A 762 -2.54 32.47 21.37
N ILE A 763 -2.43 33.33 22.37
CA ILE A 763 -2.68 34.77 22.22
C ILE A 763 -1.77 35.35 21.13
N ASN A 764 -0.47 35.07 21.19
CA ASN A 764 0.51 35.58 20.24
C ASN A 764 0.25 35.06 18.80
N VAL A 765 -0.19 33.82 18.65
CA VAL A 765 -0.61 33.29 17.35
C VAL A 765 -1.84 34.01 16.83
N MET A 766 -2.84 34.24 17.69
CA MET A 766 -4.12 34.85 17.28
C MET A 766 -4.09 36.37 17.16
N THR A 767 -3.01 37.01 17.60
CA THR A 767 -2.74 38.47 17.44
C THR A 767 -1.62 38.76 16.44
N ASN A 768 -1.11 37.75 15.73
CA ASN A 768 0.03 37.84 14.80
C ASN A 768 1.33 38.36 15.48
N GLU A 769 1.48 38.18 16.79
CA GLU A 769 2.72 38.50 17.53
C GLU A 769 3.71 37.33 17.55
N PHE A 770 3.23 36.10 17.32
CA PHE A 770 4.05 34.90 17.29
C PHE A 770 5.07 34.85 16.13
N PRO A 771 4.75 35.23 14.86
CA PRO A 771 5.69 35.13 13.77
C PRO A 771 6.88 36.09 13.91
N ALA A 772 8.10 35.59 13.71
CA ALA A 772 9.31 36.40 13.65
C ALA A 772 9.63 36.90 12.24
N GLY A 773 10.36 38.00 12.13
CA GLY A 773 10.91 38.54 10.89
C GLY A 773 9.86 38.91 9.84
N SER A 774 10.05 38.48 8.59
CA SER A 774 9.13 38.80 7.49
C SER A 774 7.77 38.13 7.63
N GLY A 775 7.65 37.05 8.39
CA GLY A 775 6.39 36.36 8.62
C GLY A 775 5.31 37.25 9.27
N LYS A 776 5.72 38.14 10.18
CA LYS A 776 4.83 39.11 10.85
C LYS A 776 4.18 40.08 9.83
N LYS A 777 4.92 40.51 8.80
CA LYS A 777 4.41 41.43 7.76
C LYS A 777 3.47 40.71 6.80
N THR A 778 3.70 39.43 6.52
CA THR A 778 2.92 38.63 5.53
C THR A 778 1.47 38.50 5.94
N TYR A 779 1.19 38.37 7.24
CA TYR A 779 -0.14 38.18 7.81
C TYR A 779 -0.54 39.28 8.82
N ALA A 780 -0.10 40.52 8.57
CA ALA A 780 -0.32 41.65 9.48
C ALA A 780 -1.81 41.89 9.81
N GLN A 781 -2.72 41.57 8.87
CA GLN A 781 -4.15 41.67 9.07
C GLN A 781 -4.81 40.51 9.81
N CYS A 782 -4.06 39.41 10.09
CA CYS A 782 -4.58 38.24 10.76
C CYS A 782 -4.56 38.41 12.29
N VAL A 783 -5.34 39.37 12.78
CA VAL A 783 -5.54 39.66 14.20
C VAL A 783 -6.99 39.34 14.56
N PHE A 784 -7.17 38.24 15.27
CA PHE A 784 -8.48 37.65 15.54
C PHE A 784 -9.09 38.08 16.87
N ILE A 785 -8.24 38.35 17.86
CA ILE A 785 -8.65 38.61 19.26
C ILE A 785 -8.07 39.92 19.79
N GLU A 786 -8.83 40.57 20.65
CA GLU A 786 -8.39 41.70 21.44
C GLU A 786 -8.74 41.51 22.90
N LYS A 787 -7.98 42.17 23.81
CA LYS A 787 -8.15 42.03 25.24
C LYS A 787 -9.42 42.72 25.73
N GLU A 788 -10.20 42.04 26.58
CA GLU A 788 -11.38 42.57 27.25
C GLU A 788 -11.37 42.23 28.72
N GLY A 789 -11.02 43.19 29.59
CA GLY A 789 -10.88 42.94 31.03
C GLY A 789 -9.82 41.87 31.31
N ASN A 790 -10.20 40.73 31.93
CA ASN A 790 -9.36 39.62 32.25
C ASN A 790 -9.39 38.48 31.20
N ASP A 791 -10.20 38.64 30.13
CA ASP A 791 -10.34 37.66 29.06
C ASP A 791 -10.12 38.34 27.69
N TYR A 792 -10.46 37.66 26.62
CA TYR A 792 -10.35 38.14 25.24
C TYR A 792 -11.69 37.98 24.53
N LYS A 793 -11.92 38.86 23.53
CA LYS A 793 -13.05 38.80 22.60
C LYS A 793 -12.56 38.85 21.15
N PRO A 794 -13.39 38.48 20.16
CA PRO A 794 -13.05 38.65 18.75
C PRO A 794 -12.87 40.17 18.45
N THR A 795 -11.90 40.52 17.59
CA THR A 795 -11.73 41.90 17.10
C THR A 795 -12.96 42.33 16.32
N LYS A 796 -13.25 43.65 16.39
CA LYS A 796 -14.36 44.25 15.66
C LYS A 796 -14.23 43.98 14.14
N THR A 797 -13.03 44.15 13.60
CA THR A 797 -12.73 43.91 12.19
C THR A 797 -13.06 42.49 11.75
N PHE A 798 -12.64 41.51 12.54
CA PHE A 798 -12.92 40.09 12.24
C PHE A 798 -14.41 39.77 12.33
N LEU A 799 -15.11 40.34 13.32
CA LEU A 799 -16.57 40.18 13.42
C LEU A 799 -17.32 40.82 12.24
N GLU A 800 -16.89 42.02 11.78
CA GLU A 800 -17.45 42.64 10.58
C GLU A 800 -17.26 41.78 9.33
N MET A 801 -16.09 41.17 9.15
CA MET A 801 -15.85 40.23 8.06
C MET A 801 -16.74 38.97 8.16
N LEU A 802 -17.00 38.49 9.36
CA LEU A 802 -17.88 37.31 9.58
C LEU A 802 -19.36 37.59 9.29
N LEU A 803 -19.76 38.84 9.08
CA LEU A 803 -21.10 39.20 8.57
C LEU A 803 -21.25 38.81 7.09
N ASN A 804 -20.13 38.72 6.34
CA ASN A 804 -20.15 38.15 5.01
C ASN A 804 -20.39 36.62 5.13
N LYS A 805 -21.60 36.20 4.72
CA LYS A 805 -22.03 34.79 4.81
C LYS A 805 -21.09 33.83 4.09
N ASP A 806 -20.54 34.25 2.98
CA ASP A 806 -19.63 33.43 2.18
C ASP A 806 -18.31 33.24 2.88
N PHE A 807 -17.72 34.30 3.40
CA PHE A 807 -16.52 34.25 4.22
C PHE A 807 -16.74 33.41 5.47
N TYR A 808 -17.86 33.59 6.19
CA TYR A 808 -18.23 32.81 7.35
C TYR A 808 -18.24 31.31 7.03
N ASN A 809 -18.84 30.88 5.90
CA ASN A 809 -18.93 29.51 5.51
C ASN A 809 -17.56 28.92 5.16
N VAL A 810 -16.68 29.64 4.47
CA VAL A 810 -15.31 29.22 4.16
C VAL A 810 -14.49 29.03 5.44
N ILE A 811 -14.58 29.98 6.40
CA ILE A 811 -13.87 29.84 7.68
C ILE A 811 -14.42 28.66 8.48
N LYS A 812 -15.76 28.50 8.52
CA LYS A 812 -16.39 27.36 9.20
C LYS A 812 -15.91 26.02 8.65
N GLU A 813 -15.87 25.88 7.33
CA GLU A 813 -15.40 24.65 6.67
C GLU A 813 -13.94 24.33 7.02
N LEU A 814 -13.04 25.34 6.99
CA LEU A 814 -11.64 25.19 7.38
C LEU A 814 -11.47 24.76 8.85
N VAL A 815 -12.25 25.37 9.75
CA VAL A 815 -12.21 25.04 11.17
C VAL A 815 -12.72 23.62 11.44
N ASP A 816 -13.87 23.25 10.85
CA ASP A 816 -14.44 21.92 11.01
C ASP A 816 -13.51 20.83 10.42
N PHE A 817 -12.85 21.13 9.28
CA PHE A 817 -11.85 20.26 8.66
C PHE A 817 -10.61 20.10 9.56
N GLY A 818 -10.05 21.20 10.09
CA GLY A 818 -8.89 21.17 10.97
C GLY A 818 -9.16 20.37 12.26
N ILE A 819 -10.36 20.52 12.86
CA ILE A 819 -10.79 19.76 14.04
C ILE A 819 -10.87 18.27 13.70
N SER A 820 -11.48 17.92 12.57
CA SER A 820 -11.55 16.52 12.11
C SER A 820 -10.14 15.90 11.93
N ARG A 821 -9.20 16.65 11.36
CA ARG A 821 -7.81 16.22 11.22
C ARG A 821 -7.11 16.02 12.56
N TYR A 822 -7.32 16.94 13.50
CA TYR A 822 -6.79 16.77 14.85
C TYR A 822 -7.29 15.47 15.48
N GLU A 823 -8.59 15.22 15.43
CA GLU A 823 -9.21 14.03 16.02
C GLU A 823 -8.70 12.72 15.41
N ARG A 824 -8.39 12.72 14.10
CA ARG A 824 -7.89 11.53 13.40
C ARG A 824 -6.39 11.28 13.61
N ALA A 825 -5.56 12.34 13.63
CA ALA A 825 -4.11 12.20 13.51
C ALA A 825 -3.29 12.75 14.68
N TYR A 826 -3.83 13.71 15.45
CA TYR A 826 -3.06 14.44 16.47
C TYR A 826 -3.64 14.38 17.89
N LYS A 827 -4.76 13.68 18.10
CA LYS A 827 -5.44 13.59 19.40
C LYS A 827 -4.60 12.83 20.45
N GLN A 828 -3.90 11.78 20.01
CA GLN A 828 -3.08 10.95 20.91
C GLN A 828 -1.66 11.51 20.97
N SER A 829 -1.47 12.58 21.75
CA SER A 829 -0.16 13.18 21.94
C SER A 829 0.74 12.32 22.83
N TYR A 830 2.05 12.47 22.62
CA TYR A 830 3.08 11.77 23.36
C TYR A 830 3.38 12.51 24.68
N ASP A 831 3.30 11.80 25.80
CA ASP A 831 3.52 12.30 27.15
C ASP A 831 2.76 13.64 27.40
N VAL A 832 3.38 14.59 28.05
CA VAL A 832 2.82 15.93 28.37
C VAL A 832 2.96 16.94 27.22
N THR A 833 3.30 16.49 26.01
CA THR A 833 3.47 17.34 24.83
C THR A 833 2.19 17.43 24.00
N ASP A 834 2.16 18.34 23.02
CA ASP A 834 1.16 18.35 21.96
C ASP A 834 1.67 17.64 20.68
N PHE A 835 2.85 17.01 20.72
CA PHE A 835 3.39 16.23 19.62
C PHE A 835 2.85 14.81 19.61
N VAL A 836 2.77 14.24 18.42
CA VAL A 836 2.47 12.81 18.21
C VAL A 836 3.71 12.15 17.63
N LEU A 837 4.15 11.04 18.23
CA LEU A 837 5.32 10.29 17.75
C LEU A 837 5.18 9.94 16.27
N TYR A 838 6.28 10.13 15.55
CA TYR A 838 6.42 9.81 14.13
C TYR A 838 5.60 10.69 13.17
N GLN A 839 4.87 11.71 13.68
CA GLN A 839 4.31 12.76 12.85
C GLN A 839 5.38 13.81 12.48
N LYS A 840 5.09 14.57 11.44
CA LYS A 840 6.03 15.56 10.90
C LYS A 840 5.69 16.99 11.29
N TYR A 841 6.72 17.76 11.63
CA TYR A 841 6.61 19.12 12.08
C TYR A 841 7.67 20.03 11.44
N THR A 842 7.26 21.25 11.05
CA THR A 842 8.18 22.32 10.63
C THR A 842 8.81 22.96 11.88
N TYR A 843 9.88 23.75 11.69
CA TYR A 843 10.45 24.55 12.77
C TYR A 843 9.40 25.44 13.45
N GLU A 844 8.51 26.06 12.68
CA GLU A 844 7.42 26.90 13.18
C GLU A 844 6.42 26.11 14.02
N ASP A 845 6.03 24.92 13.55
CA ASP A 845 5.16 24.03 14.33
C ASP A 845 5.78 23.67 15.66
N VAL A 846 7.08 23.36 15.67
CA VAL A 846 7.79 22.99 16.90
C VAL A 846 7.81 24.13 17.91
N CYS A 847 8.17 25.35 17.50
CA CYS A 847 8.14 26.52 18.36
C CYS A 847 6.73 26.77 18.91
N ARG A 848 5.69 26.62 18.08
CA ARG A 848 4.30 26.80 18.47
C ARG A 848 3.83 25.74 19.47
N LEU A 849 4.12 24.46 19.21
CA LEU A 849 3.70 23.34 20.05
C LEU A 849 4.50 23.24 21.36
N LEU A 850 5.73 23.76 21.41
CA LEU A 850 6.51 23.94 22.64
C LEU A 850 6.10 25.19 23.42
N ASN A 851 5.10 25.93 22.97
CA ASN A 851 4.57 27.12 23.62
C ASN A 851 5.58 28.27 23.78
N TRP A 852 6.50 28.40 22.81
CA TRP A 852 7.43 29.52 22.78
C TRP A 852 6.68 30.84 22.56
N GLU A 853 7.19 31.92 23.10
CA GLU A 853 6.56 33.24 23.01
C GLU A 853 6.50 33.75 21.55
N GLN A 854 7.56 33.47 20.78
CA GLN A 854 7.69 33.81 19.37
C GLN A 854 8.32 32.67 18.58
N ASN A 855 8.02 32.61 17.29
CA ASN A 855 8.70 31.75 16.36
C ASN A 855 10.18 32.14 16.21
N GLU A 856 11.00 31.18 15.87
CA GLU A 856 12.42 31.38 15.61
C GLU A 856 12.75 31.04 14.14
N VAL A 857 13.62 31.82 13.53
CA VAL A 857 14.05 31.51 12.16
C VAL A 857 15.02 30.33 12.15
N PRO A 858 14.96 29.43 11.13
CA PRO A 858 15.79 28.22 11.09
C PRO A 858 17.29 28.48 11.26
N LEU A 859 17.81 29.58 10.71
CA LEU A 859 19.23 29.97 10.83
C LEU A 859 19.66 30.21 12.29
N ASN A 860 18.77 30.71 13.11
CA ASN A 860 19.07 30.98 14.53
C ASN A 860 18.97 29.72 15.39
N ILE A 861 18.17 28.74 14.97
CA ILE A 861 18.07 27.44 15.64
C ILE A 861 19.38 26.67 15.41
N GLY A 862 19.84 26.57 14.18
CA GLY A 862 21.14 25.99 13.81
C GLY A 862 21.39 24.61 14.42
N GLY A 863 20.42 23.68 14.29
CA GLY A 863 20.45 22.34 14.83
C GLY A 863 19.75 22.20 16.19
N TYR A 864 19.89 23.14 17.11
CA TYR A 864 19.17 23.15 18.39
C TYR A 864 19.09 24.54 19.02
N LYS A 865 18.11 24.76 19.88
CA LYS A 865 17.98 26.00 20.66
C LYS A 865 17.25 25.75 21.96
N TYR A 866 17.77 26.30 23.06
CA TYR A 866 17.14 26.23 24.37
C TYR A 866 16.23 27.44 24.62
N ASP A 867 14.97 27.20 25.01
CA ASP A 867 14.08 28.22 25.52
C ASP A 867 14.02 28.17 27.05
N LYS A 868 14.48 29.24 27.70
CA LYS A 868 14.56 29.32 29.15
C LYS A 868 13.18 29.40 29.84
N LYS A 869 12.17 29.95 29.14
CA LYS A 869 10.84 30.17 29.69
C LYS A 869 10.07 28.86 29.81
N THR A 870 10.06 28.09 28.73
CA THR A 870 9.35 26.80 28.68
C THR A 870 10.22 25.61 29.14
N LYS A 871 11.54 25.84 29.36
CA LYS A 871 12.53 24.81 29.65
C LYS A 871 12.54 23.68 28.58
N THR A 872 12.36 24.03 27.33
CA THR A 872 12.35 23.07 26.20
C THR A 872 13.58 23.25 25.32
N PHE A 873 14.10 22.12 24.82
CA PHE A 873 15.32 22.08 24.05
C PHE A 873 15.13 21.19 22.81
N PRO A 874 14.49 21.67 21.74
CA PRO A 874 14.36 20.92 20.49
C PRO A 874 15.70 20.77 19.79
N VAL A 875 16.01 19.55 19.33
CA VAL A 875 17.17 19.18 18.57
C VAL A 875 16.73 18.70 17.18
N PHE A 876 17.27 19.30 16.13
CA PHE A 876 16.95 19.01 14.74
C PHE A 876 18.14 18.42 14.02
N ILE A 877 17.99 17.20 13.51
CA ILE A 877 19.03 16.46 12.81
C ILE A 877 18.65 16.27 11.34
N ASN A 878 19.59 16.59 10.44
CA ASN A 878 19.55 16.16 9.06
C ASN A 878 20.48 14.97 8.95
N TYR A 879 19.93 13.78 8.77
CA TYR A 879 20.68 12.52 8.89
C TYR A 879 21.61 12.32 7.70
N ASP A 880 21.10 12.44 6.48
CA ASP A 880 21.89 12.34 5.26
C ASP A 880 22.45 13.72 4.88
N LYS A 881 23.75 13.81 4.78
CA LYS A 881 24.47 15.05 4.43
C LYS A 881 25.12 14.88 3.09
N SER A 882 24.69 15.65 2.08
CA SER A 882 25.28 15.63 0.74
C SER A 882 26.79 15.98 0.76
N ASP A 883 27.55 15.44 -0.17
CA ASP A 883 28.99 15.64 -0.30
C ASP A 883 29.44 17.12 -0.47
N ASP A 884 28.50 18.01 -0.85
CA ASP A 884 28.74 19.45 -1.07
C ASP A 884 28.69 20.29 0.23
N ILE A 885 28.52 19.67 1.40
CA ILE A 885 28.48 20.40 2.67
C ILE A 885 29.91 20.74 3.14
N SER A 886 30.06 21.98 3.64
CA SER A 886 31.36 22.46 4.18
C SER A 886 31.90 21.49 5.23
N ASP A 887 33.23 21.31 5.25
CA ASP A 887 33.95 20.43 6.18
C ASP A 887 33.63 20.68 7.67
N THR A 888 33.07 21.83 8.02
CA THR A 888 32.63 22.17 9.38
C THR A 888 31.29 21.50 9.78
N THR A 889 30.55 20.91 8.86
CA THR A 889 29.24 20.26 9.07
C THR A 889 29.24 18.80 8.66
N LYS A 890 30.36 18.25 8.22
CA LYS A 890 30.53 16.91 7.68
C LYS A 890 30.57 15.79 8.74
N TYR A 891 30.33 16.12 10.03
CA TYR A 891 30.26 15.13 11.10
C TYR A 891 28.90 14.48 11.11
N GLU A 892 28.89 13.18 11.13
CA GLU A 892 27.70 12.36 10.99
C GLU A 892 27.05 12.16 12.36
N ASP A 893 25.92 12.83 12.60
CA ASP A 893 24.98 12.38 13.60
C ASP A 893 24.46 11.02 13.13
N HIS A 894 24.53 9.98 13.94
CA HIS A 894 24.12 8.63 13.52
C HIS A 894 23.54 7.80 14.65
N PHE A 895 22.65 6.89 14.31
CA PHE A 895 22.21 5.86 15.24
C PHE A 895 23.33 4.82 15.43
N GLU A 896 23.54 4.38 16.66
CA GLU A 896 24.50 3.31 16.96
C GLU A 896 24.04 2.02 16.28
N SER A 897 24.99 1.31 15.64
CA SER A 897 24.69 0.10 14.87
C SER A 897 23.98 -0.95 15.73
N GLY A 898 22.82 -1.41 15.28
CA GLY A 898 21.99 -2.40 15.97
C GLY A 898 21.04 -1.84 17.03
N PHE A 899 21.02 -0.52 17.25
CA PHE A 899 20.13 0.13 18.22
C PHE A 899 19.23 1.16 17.56
N ARG A 900 17.94 1.15 17.90
CA ARG A 900 16.97 2.13 17.40
C ARG A 900 16.65 3.23 18.43
N ASP A 901 17.21 3.13 19.61
CA ASP A 901 17.05 4.05 20.73
C ASP A 901 18.32 4.81 21.10
N ARG A 902 19.45 4.55 20.42
CA ARG A 902 20.73 5.19 20.69
C ARG A 902 21.18 6.02 19.51
N LEU A 903 21.43 7.29 19.79
CA LEU A 903 21.86 8.27 18.80
C LEU A 903 23.15 8.94 19.26
N ILE A 904 24.15 9.01 18.40
CA ILE A 904 25.34 9.84 18.62
C ILE A 904 25.13 11.14 17.84
N ALA A 905 25.16 12.26 18.54
CA ALA A 905 25.01 13.58 17.94
C ALA A 905 26.02 14.58 18.48
N ILE A 906 26.37 15.55 17.63
CA ILE A 906 27.48 16.49 17.88
C ILE A 906 26.92 17.87 18.22
N SER A 907 27.54 18.51 19.21
CA SER A 907 27.27 19.90 19.57
C SER A 907 27.61 20.89 18.44
N LYS A 908 27.09 22.09 18.50
CA LYS A 908 27.50 23.17 17.61
C LYS A 908 29.03 23.40 17.65
N SER A 909 29.59 23.77 16.54
CA SER A 909 31.00 24.13 16.42
C SER A 909 31.40 25.24 17.42
N GLY A 910 32.60 25.12 18.03
CA GLY A 910 33.08 26.04 19.04
C GLY A 910 32.53 25.78 20.46
N ARG A 911 32.02 24.57 20.71
CA ARG A 911 31.55 24.15 22.02
C ARG A 911 32.55 23.23 22.71
N SER A 912 32.58 23.33 24.04
CA SER A 912 33.33 22.45 24.92
C SER A 912 32.41 21.82 25.95
N LEU A 913 32.85 20.86 26.73
CA LEU A 913 32.14 20.28 27.85
C LEU A 913 31.61 21.32 28.85
N GLN A 914 32.28 22.47 28.98
CA GLN A 914 31.89 23.55 29.88
C GLN A 914 30.90 24.54 29.28
N SER A 915 30.55 24.42 27.99
CA SER A 915 29.60 25.31 27.35
C SER A 915 28.21 25.16 27.96
N GLU A 916 27.48 26.29 28.13
CA GLU A 916 26.17 26.34 28.78
C GLU A 916 25.14 25.39 28.12
N ASP A 917 25.10 25.35 26.82
CA ASP A 917 24.19 24.48 26.04
C ASP A 917 24.54 22.99 26.26
N VAL A 918 25.82 22.62 26.24
CA VAL A 918 26.28 21.24 26.52
C VAL A 918 25.97 20.85 27.96
N GLN A 919 26.20 21.74 28.96
CA GLN A 919 25.84 21.49 30.34
C GLN A 919 24.32 21.39 30.55
N ASN A 920 23.50 22.10 29.75
CA ASN A 920 22.07 21.96 29.75
C ASN A 920 21.63 20.59 29.23
N PHE A 921 22.29 20.04 28.21
CA PHE A 921 22.05 18.68 27.74
C PHE A 921 22.39 17.62 28.80
N LEU A 922 23.62 17.68 29.33
CA LEU A 922 24.12 16.68 30.29
C LEU A 922 23.32 16.65 31.58
N LYS A 923 22.82 17.82 32.03
CA LYS A 923 22.06 18.00 33.28
C LYS A 923 20.57 18.28 33.03
N ALA A 924 20.04 17.87 31.87
CA ALA A 924 18.67 18.17 31.47
C ALA A 924 17.66 17.68 32.51
N LYS A 925 17.78 16.44 32.99
CA LYS A 925 16.91 15.85 34.00
C LYS A 925 16.98 16.59 35.34
N GLU A 926 18.18 16.96 35.79
CA GLU A 926 18.37 17.71 37.05
C GLU A 926 17.76 19.12 37.00
N ARG A 927 17.84 19.76 35.81
CA ARG A 927 17.35 21.13 35.57
C ARG A 927 15.89 21.18 35.13
N GLY A 928 15.22 20.03 34.97
CA GLY A 928 13.86 19.93 34.47
C GLY A 928 13.72 20.45 33.04
N ILE A 929 14.74 20.21 32.20
CA ILE A 929 14.76 20.58 30.79
C ILE A 929 14.29 19.37 29.95
N ARG A 930 13.36 19.57 29.06
CA ARG A 930 12.92 18.55 28.11
C ARG A 930 13.70 18.70 26.82
N VAL A 931 14.40 17.63 26.42
CA VAL A 931 15.12 17.56 25.15
C VAL A 931 14.28 16.76 24.17
N GLU A 932 13.88 17.38 23.06
CA GLU A 932 12.95 16.83 22.07
C GLU A 932 13.68 16.57 20.75
N LEU A 933 13.58 15.36 20.20
CA LEU A 933 14.28 14.97 18.99
C LEU A 933 13.42 15.09 17.74
N PHE A 934 13.94 15.80 16.75
CA PHE A 934 13.35 15.96 15.42
C PHE A 934 14.36 15.57 14.35
N VAL A 935 14.05 14.57 13.52
CA VAL A 935 14.96 14.05 12.50
C VAL A 935 14.33 14.08 11.13
N ARG A 936 15.08 14.48 10.13
CA ARG A 936 14.75 14.27 8.71
C ARG A 936 15.92 13.65 7.97
N LYS A 937 15.65 12.87 6.92
CA LYS A 937 16.70 12.24 6.14
C LYS A 937 17.53 13.28 5.41
N ASN A 938 16.92 14.11 4.57
CA ASN A 938 17.61 15.06 3.68
C ASN A 938 17.42 16.49 4.13
N LYS A 939 18.46 17.30 3.93
CA LYS A 939 18.44 18.76 4.13
C LYS A 939 17.74 19.50 2.98
N ASP A 940 17.52 18.86 1.83
CA ASP A 940 16.90 19.54 0.69
C ASP A 940 15.43 19.88 0.99
N ASP A 941 15.18 21.20 1.18
CA ASP A 941 13.84 21.73 1.44
C ASP A 941 12.85 21.51 0.29
N LYS A 942 13.34 21.15 -0.93
CA LYS A 942 12.48 20.72 -2.03
C LYS A 942 11.90 19.33 -1.78
N ILE A 943 12.61 18.50 -1.02
CA ILE A 943 12.19 17.14 -0.66
C ILE A 943 11.33 17.17 0.59
N SER A 944 11.77 17.83 1.66
CA SER A 944 11.03 17.94 2.91
C SER A 944 11.43 19.18 3.73
N LYS A 945 10.43 19.96 4.14
CA LYS A 945 10.61 21.05 5.12
C LYS A 945 10.35 20.61 6.56
N GLU A 946 9.86 19.37 6.74
CA GLU A 946 9.37 18.85 8.01
C GLU A 946 10.30 17.76 8.54
N PHE A 947 10.31 17.63 9.86
CA PHE A 947 11.07 16.62 10.60
C PHE A 947 10.12 15.66 11.30
N TYR A 948 10.46 14.38 11.34
CA TYR A 948 9.79 13.40 12.20
C TYR A 948 10.09 13.70 13.66
N TYR A 949 9.05 13.72 14.49
CA TYR A 949 9.22 13.77 15.92
C TYR A 949 9.49 12.37 16.47
N LEU A 950 10.63 12.17 17.12
CA LEU A 950 11.06 10.86 17.64
C LEU A 950 10.96 10.74 19.17
N GLY A 951 10.41 11.75 19.87
CA GLY A 951 10.18 11.72 21.32
C GLY A 951 11.28 12.42 22.12
N HIS A 952 11.28 12.14 23.42
CA HIS A 952 12.27 12.64 24.34
C HIS A 952 13.58 11.87 24.23
N MET A 953 14.69 12.55 24.53
CA MET A 953 16.00 11.92 24.64
C MET A 953 16.78 12.44 25.85
N THR A 954 17.62 11.59 26.42
CA THR A 954 18.47 11.91 27.58
C THR A 954 19.93 11.57 27.24
N ALA A 955 20.85 12.45 27.60
CA ALA A 955 22.28 12.16 27.45
C ALA A 955 22.69 11.01 28.39
N SER A 956 23.35 9.97 27.84
CA SER A 956 23.81 8.79 28.59
C SER A 956 24.91 9.11 29.60
N GLY A 957 25.59 10.24 29.42
CA GLY A 957 26.80 10.61 30.16
C GLY A 957 28.11 10.28 29.38
N ASN A 958 28.03 9.46 28.36
CA ASN A 958 29.16 9.20 27.44
C ASN A 958 29.34 10.41 26.54
N THR A 959 30.48 11.09 26.70
CA THR A 959 30.78 12.30 25.94
C THR A 959 32.23 12.30 25.50
N LYS A 960 32.52 12.91 24.36
CA LYS A 960 33.86 13.06 23.84
C LYS A 960 34.05 14.46 23.27
N GLU A 961 34.97 15.24 23.89
CA GLU A 961 35.38 16.53 23.32
C GLU A 961 36.50 16.29 22.29
N PHE A 962 36.40 16.92 21.14
CA PHE A 962 37.36 16.77 20.06
C PHE A 962 37.49 18.07 19.26
N THR A 963 38.61 18.20 18.56
CA THR A 963 38.83 19.30 17.60
C THR A 963 38.31 18.85 16.22
N MET A 964 37.46 19.64 15.64
CA MET A 964 36.88 19.35 14.31
C MET A 964 38.00 19.42 13.25
N PRO A 965 38.18 18.39 12.39
CA PRO A 965 39.11 18.45 11.27
C PRO A 965 38.88 19.69 10.40
N ASN A 966 39.95 20.24 9.83
CA ASN A 966 39.93 21.45 8.97
C ASN A 966 39.43 22.74 9.64
N THR A 967 39.14 22.70 10.93
CA THR A 967 38.85 23.89 11.74
C THR A 967 39.59 23.77 13.05
N GLN A 968 40.03 24.87 13.67
CA GLN A 968 40.64 24.85 15.03
C GLN A 968 39.54 24.91 16.13
N LYS A 969 38.29 24.61 15.80
CA LYS A 969 37.15 24.70 16.71
C LYS A 969 36.88 23.35 17.36
N THR A 970 36.52 23.37 18.64
CA THR A 970 36.13 22.19 19.39
C THR A 970 34.64 21.88 19.16
N ALA A 971 34.27 20.62 19.33
CA ALA A 971 32.88 20.14 19.43
C ALA A 971 32.83 19.01 20.46
N VAL A 972 31.63 18.73 20.95
CA VAL A 972 31.36 17.65 21.90
C VAL A 972 30.42 16.63 21.24
N GLU A 973 30.87 15.41 21.13
CA GLU A 973 30.06 14.25 20.78
C GLU A 973 29.32 13.79 22.03
N ILE A 974 28.01 13.57 21.92
CA ILE A 974 27.13 13.16 23.01
C ILE A 974 26.36 11.93 22.57
N GLU A 975 26.40 10.87 23.35
CA GLU A 975 25.54 9.73 23.21
C GLU A 975 24.20 10.02 23.89
N TRP A 976 23.12 9.79 23.13
CA TRP A 976 21.74 10.02 23.53
C TRP A 976 20.97 8.71 23.60
N ILE A 977 20.10 8.58 24.61
CA ILE A 977 19.15 7.49 24.75
C ILE A 977 17.76 8.07 24.56
N LEU A 978 17.01 7.53 23.60
CA LEU A 978 15.61 7.87 23.36
C LEU A 978 14.73 7.11 24.35
N ASP A 979 13.68 7.75 24.85
CA ASP A 979 12.72 7.11 25.74
C ASP A 979 11.93 5.99 25.04
N VAL A 980 11.74 6.10 23.73
CA VAL A 980 11.06 5.10 22.90
C VAL A 980 11.93 4.78 21.69
N PRO A 981 12.22 3.50 21.40
CA PRO A 981 12.93 3.11 20.19
C PRO A 981 12.21 3.59 18.93
N VAL A 982 12.97 4.08 17.95
CA VAL A 982 12.39 4.55 16.68
C VAL A 982 11.64 3.42 15.98
N ARG A 983 10.44 3.70 15.48
CA ARG A 983 9.64 2.74 14.71
C ARG A 983 10.42 2.27 13.49
N GLU A 984 10.38 0.98 13.22
CA GLU A 984 11.24 0.31 12.26
C GLU A 984 11.20 0.91 10.84
N ASP A 985 10.00 1.20 10.33
CA ASP A 985 9.84 1.79 8.99
C ASP A 985 10.51 3.16 8.86
N ILE A 986 10.46 3.97 9.92
CA ILE A 986 11.11 5.29 9.95
C ILE A 986 12.61 5.16 10.12
N TYR A 987 13.06 4.24 10.98
CA TYR A 987 14.48 3.96 11.16
C TYR A 987 15.12 3.49 9.85
N GLU A 988 14.53 2.50 9.19
CA GLU A 988 15.00 1.99 7.91
C GLU A 988 15.05 3.08 6.83
N TYR A 989 14.01 3.92 6.75
CA TYR A 989 14.01 5.05 5.81
C TYR A 989 15.11 6.06 6.11
N ILE A 990 15.35 6.39 7.37
CA ILE A 990 16.36 7.41 7.76
C ILE A 990 17.78 6.88 7.58
N VAL A 991 18.04 5.61 7.98
CA VAL A 991 19.38 5.03 8.10
C VAL A 991 19.80 4.26 6.87
N ASN A 992 18.96 3.41 6.31
CA ASN A 992 19.32 2.37 5.34
C ASN A 992 18.83 2.61 3.90
N SER A 993 17.97 3.59 3.65
CA SER A 993 17.39 3.78 2.30
C SER A 993 18.25 4.64 1.37
#